data_f16c549260504cf383d378b056c002d0
#
_entry.id   f16c549260504cf383d378b056c002d0
#
_cell.length_a   1.000
_cell.length_b   1.000
_cell.length_c   1.000
_cell.angle_alpha   90.00
_cell.angle_beta   90.00
_cell.angle_gamma   90.00
#
_symmetry.space_group_name_H-M   'P 1'
#
loop_
_entity.id
_entity.type
_entity.pdbx_description
1 polymer ?
#
loop_
_entity_poly.entity_id
_entity_poly.type
_entity_poly.pdbx_seq_one_letter_code
_entity_poly.pdbx_strand_id
1 'polypeptide(L)'
;MPEEGAQGVQAAEETSAAGAALYEDGEAAKRLLNELPCVITPAQAMQAGHVRRLKEAEPDLNTVVFKNGDGTRTAYHYALPVKYEENGIIKDKSNRIIQSDRTGYAFENEANEVKTYFPQALGEKGARLEYEGYFLELTPFTAQSAGISATTGRQAARADILRAVTPSADAVSYNGALGGEVSLRYTPTLLGFKEDIILSGYTGADSFSFILETDGLELREISGNWYLAEPESGRIVIELGEIYIYDSYTGAEPAEGEAWTHKTYGHISAQTISSGQKYILTVHAPEGYLDAPERVYPVYIDPSFSVTSTYIQDTHISSGYPGTNYNTSSLLNLGYGSSSKSTRILVKVTNMVNGESKPGLDAGSINSATYHMYCTSSYTSNPYVDVYMIQIGAGGIGSTWETSTATWNNAASSTLSGATLVSSTRVGNKGWYEFDVTDAYVKWWQLLRHNGLLFKMRVESASENYWRQFASATYSDSSKLPYLTVVYDEPESLSINPSSIQLYTGEQFSPSAVITPPGAAYGIMYWSSSNTGVASIDYATGKITAKSPGTTTISVIMNTGSANLSASCTLTVLSGTPPAKADGEYYIFNNWCCKPSMIKDGSMTDGTKVWQMNWSSSNAPSMKWKAIRLYNGYYLFRPLNSSTLAMSAYSSTVTIKNIGSSNSANDVPYHAQWRITKYSDGRVKLSPRSNTSLCMQTNRANNGAAEDIILASSTPEYAYYRLVETDDYVPTTGISIPTNVYLLKNGTYTFSPIVMPSNATFKKYGWEKQNAGIAQISDSTGNVVTGQGEGTAWVRARCLDTNITGTCTVNVHFLEEGRDYFLHNEPYGYILGVDNQNSVGSFVWREKIAYSDYQKFRFESVDSDSNPYLYIKNVGSNLYLGIENNSTAHDAAVKLYTKNINANGQKFKIVKASDNKFQIIPKTGERAAILKRFFQVKMH
;
A
#
# COMPACT_ATOMS: atom_id res chain seq x y z
N MET A 1 -17.22 -15.31 -32.24
CA MET A 1 -17.98 -14.58 -31.23
C MET A 1 -19.22 -15.39 -30.93
N PRO A 2 -19.18 -16.13 -29.88
CA PRO A 2 -20.21 -16.16 -28.84
C PRO A 2 -19.62 -16.47 -27.47
N GLU A 3 -20.45 -16.32 -26.41
CA GLU A 3 -20.24 -16.77 -25.02
C GLU A 3 -19.54 -15.86 -24.04
N GLU A 4 -20.23 -14.73 -23.70
CA GLU A 4 -19.99 -14.03 -22.41
C GLU A 4 -21.27 -13.91 -21.54
N GLY A 5 -22.33 -14.65 -21.88
CA GLY A 5 -23.61 -14.59 -21.15
C GLY A 5 -23.82 -15.64 -20.05
N ALA A 6 -22.89 -16.60 -19.89
CA ALA A 6 -23.14 -17.76 -19.01
C ALA A 6 -22.49 -17.65 -17.61
N GLN A 7 -21.50 -16.80 -17.40
CA GLN A 7 -20.83 -16.71 -16.09
C GLN A 7 -21.60 -15.86 -15.06
N GLY A 8 -22.36 -14.85 -15.51
CA GLY A 8 -23.14 -14.01 -14.59
C GLY A 8 -24.37 -14.71 -14.00
N VAL A 9 -24.95 -15.64 -14.74
CA VAL A 9 -26.13 -16.41 -14.28
C VAL A 9 -25.71 -17.51 -13.30
N GLN A 10 -24.54 -18.13 -13.51
CA GLN A 10 -24.04 -19.18 -12.62
C GLN A 10 -23.59 -18.61 -11.24
N ALA A 11 -22.99 -17.40 -11.21
CA ALA A 11 -22.65 -16.74 -9.94
C ALA A 11 -23.90 -16.28 -9.15
N ALA A 12 -24.97 -15.88 -9.85
CA ALA A 12 -26.23 -15.52 -9.19
C ALA A 12 -27.00 -16.75 -8.67
N GLU A 13 -26.91 -17.90 -9.35
CA GLU A 13 -27.48 -19.16 -8.86
C GLU A 13 -26.68 -19.76 -7.70
N GLU A 14 -25.35 -19.66 -7.69
CA GLU A 14 -24.52 -20.13 -6.57
C GLU A 14 -24.68 -19.25 -5.31
N THR A 15 -24.84 -17.92 -5.45
CA THR A 15 -25.17 -17.06 -4.31
C THR A 15 -26.59 -17.29 -3.78
N SER A 16 -27.54 -17.59 -4.64
CA SER A 16 -28.91 -17.91 -4.19
C SER A 16 -28.98 -19.27 -3.49
N ALA A 17 -28.21 -20.26 -3.93
CA ALA A 17 -28.12 -21.56 -3.30
C ALA A 17 -27.38 -21.54 -1.95
N ALA A 18 -26.32 -20.74 -1.82
CA ALA A 18 -25.64 -20.52 -0.56
C ALA A 18 -26.52 -19.75 0.43
N GLY A 19 -27.26 -18.74 -0.04
CA GLY A 19 -28.25 -18.01 0.76
C GLY A 19 -29.38 -18.94 1.29
N ALA A 20 -29.90 -19.82 0.46
CA ALA A 20 -30.96 -20.77 0.86
C ALA A 20 -30.48 -21.77 1.92
N ALA A 21 -29.23 -22.24 1.84
CA ALA A 21 -28.67 -23.19 2.83
C ALA A 21 -28.47 -22.56 4.22
N LEU A 22 -28.23 -21.23 4.31
CA LEU A 22 -28.06 -20.51 5.56
C LEU A 22 -29.35 -20.31 6.38
N TYR A 23 -30.52 -20.46 5.73
CA TYR A 23 -31.85 -20.32 6.35
C TYR A 23 -32.49 -21.66 6.75
N GLU A 24 -31.78 -22.78 6.65
CA GLU A 24 -32.24 -24.08 7.17
C GLU A 24 -32.34 -24.08 8.70
N ASP A 25 -31.65 -23.18 9.41
CA ASP A 25 -31.81 -22.90 10.82
C ASP A 25 -32.97 -21.89 11.02
N GLY A 26 -34.15 -22.41 11.30
CA GLY A 26 -35.38 -21.62 11.49
C GLY A 26 -35.31 -20.55 12.60
N GLU A 27 -34.33 -20.62 13.53
CA GLU A 27 -34.13 -19.63 14.58
C GLU A 27 -33.34 -18.42 14.06
N ALA A 28 -32.34 -18.61 13.19
CA ALA A 28 -31.59 -17.50 12.56
C ALA A 28 -32.51 -16.67 11.66
N ALA A 29 -33.34 -17.35 10.86
CA ALA A 29 -34.33 -16.67 10.02
C ALA A 29 -35.35 -15.87 10.84
N LYS A 30 -35.88 -16.45 11.94
CA LYS A 30 -36.79 -15.72 12.85
C LYS A 30 -36.13 -14.50 13.48
N ARG A 31 -34.87 -14.61 13.88
CA ARG A 31 -34.12 -13.49 14.45
C ARG A 31 -33.97 -12.38 13.48
N LEU A 32 -33.52 -12.69 12.24
CA LEU A 32 -33.37 -11.70 11.17
C LEU A 32 -34.68 -10.96 10.92
N LEU A 33 -35.80 -11.70 10.80
CA LEU A 33 -37.12 -11.12 10.52
C LEU A 33 -37.60 -10.14 11.61
N ASN A 34 -37.22 -10.38 12.88
CA ASN A 34 -37.53 -9.47 13.98
C ASN A 34 -36.62 -8.24 14.07
N GLU A 35 -35.52 -8.23 13.31
CA GLU A 35 -34.52 -7.16 13.30
C GLU A 35 -34.62 -6.28 12.04
N LEU A 36 -35.51 -6.60 11.10
CA LEU A 36 -35.65 -5.82 9.86
C LEU A 36 -36.28 -4.44 10.12
N PRO A 37 -35.72 -3.36 9.55
CA PRO A 37 -36.36 -2.05 9.54
C PRO A 37 -37.60 -2.07 8.62
N CYS A 38 -38.51 -1.15 8.81
CA CYS A 38 -39.76 -1.07 8.05
C CYS A 38 -39.61 -0.91 6.52
N VAL A 39 -38.43 -0.54 6.06
CA VAL A 39 -38.10 -0.27 4.66
C VAL A 39 -37.50 -1.48 3.93
N ILE A 40 -37.20 -2.59 4.62
CA ILE A 40 -36.67 -3.83 4.03
C ILE A 40 -37.68 -4.96 4.22
N THR A 41 -38.08 -5.58 3.14
CA THR A 41 -38.96 -6.76 3.22
C THR A 41 -38.15 -8.01 3.52
N PRO A 42 -38.77 -9.04 4.16
CA PRO A 42 -38.14 -10.32 4.37
C PRO A 42 -37.56 -10.94 3.10
N ALA A 43 -38.26 -10.82 1.98
CA ALA A 43 -37.77 -11.34 0.70
C ALA A 43 -36.49 -10.65 0.20
N GLN A 44 -36.41 -9.33 0.33
CA GLN A 44 -35.21 -8.54 0.00
C GLN A 44 -34.01 -8.94 0.87
N ALA A 45 -34.21 -9.05 2.20
CA ALA A 45 -33.15 -9.43 3.12
C ALA A 45 -32.61 -10.84 2.83
N MET A 46 -33.51 -11.80 2.53
CA MET A 46 -33.13 -13.16 2.19
C MET A 46 -32.41 -13.24 0.84
N GLN A 47 -32.91 -12.55 -0.18
CA GLN A 47 -32.30 -12.51 -1.51
C GLN A 47 -30.88 -11.88 -1.44
N ALA A 48 -30.68 -10.88 -0.57
CA ALA A 48 -29.38 -10.26 -0.35
C ALA A 48 -28.42 -11.10 0.51
N GLY A 49 -28.86 -12.25 1.04
CA GLY A 49 -28.02 -13.14 1.84
C GLY A 49 -27.71 -12.64 3.25
N HIS A 50 -28.53 -11.74 3.81
CA HIS A 50 -28.35 -11.21 5.17
C HIS A 50 -28.65 -12.27 6.24
N VAL A 51 -27.78 -12.36 7.24
CA VAL A 51 -27.92 -13.32 8.35
C VAL A 51 -28.18 -12.64 9.71
N ARG A 52 -27.76 -11.39 9.86
CA ARG A 52 -27.95 -10.61 11.10
C ARG A 52 -27.84 -9.12 10.83
N ARG A 53 -28.67 -8.32 11.51
CA ARG A 53 -28.48 -6.86 11.58
C ARG A 53 -27.42 -6.49 12.61
N LEU A 54 -26.61 -5.48 12.31
CA LEU A 54 -25.51 -5.00 13.17
C LEU A 54 -25.84 -3.57 13.64
N LYS A 55 -26.77 -3.42 14.59
CA LYS A 55 -27.21 -2.10 15.12
C LYS A 55 -26.05 -1.30 15.69
N GLU A 56 -25.03 -1.98 16.26
CA GLU A 56 -23.81 -1.40 16.79
C GLU A 56 -22.88 -0.78 15.72
N ALA A 57 -23.05 -1.17 14.46
CA ALA A 57 -22.28 -0.68 13.33
C ALA A 57 -22.99 0.44 12.53
N GLU A 58 -24.20 0.81 12.93
CA GLU A 58 -25.01 1.80 12.24
C GLU A 58 -24.60 3.22 12.65
N PRO A 59 -24.03 4.05 11.74
CA PRO A 59 -23.41 5.31 12.11
C PRO A 59 -24.39 6.47 12.33
N ASP A 60 -25.61 6.37 11.80
CA ASP A 60 -26.60 7.45 11.80
C ASP A 60 -28.05 6.93 11.72
N LEU A 61 -29.03 7.81 11.67
CA LEU A 61 -30.46 7.46 11.64
C LEU A 61 -30.95 6.91 10.30
N ASN A 62 -30.11 7.02 9.24
CA ASN A 62 -30.46 6.62 7.88
C ASN A 62 -29.81 5.34 7.43
N THR A 63 -28.77 4.91 8.15
CA THR A 63 -27.95 3.75 7.74
C THR A 63 -28.33 2.53 8.54
N VAL A 64 -28.56 1.41 7.86
CA VAL A 64 -28.79 0.09 8.46
C VAL A 64 -27.70 -0.86 7.95
N VAL A 65 -27.12 -1.65 8.85
CA VAL A 65 -26.00 -2.54 8.50
C VAL A 65 -26.36 -3.99 8.80
N PHE A 66 -26.13 -4.87 7.82
CA PHE A 66 -26.29 -6.31 7.95
C PHE A 66 -24.95 -7.05 7.79
N LYS A 67 -24.82 -8.16 8.50
CA LYS A 67 -23.82 -9.19 8.21
C LYS A 67 -24.41 -10.16 7.19
N ASN A 68 -23.61 -10.51 6.16
CA ASN A 68 -23.95 -11.47 5.14
C ASN A 68 -23.42 -12.88 5.46
N GLY A 69 -23.97 -13.88 4.82
CA GLY A 69 -23.57 -15.26 5.04
C GLY A 69 -22.17 -15.59 4.52
N ASP A 70 -21.64 -14.81 3.58
CA ASP A 70 -20.28 -14.92 3.06
C ASP A 70 -19.22 -14.22 3.91
N GLY A 71 -19.63 -13.60 5.04
CA GLY A 71 -18.74 -12.87 5.95
C GLY A 71 -18.65 -11.37 5.68
N THR A 72 -19.12 -10.89 4.54
CA THR A 72 -19.16 -9.46 4.22
C THR A 72 -20.26 -8.73 5.01
N ARG A 73 -20.24 -7.39 4.95
CA ARG A 73 -21.31 -6.53 5.47
C ARG A 73 -21.98 -5.79 4.33
N THR A 74 -23.27 -5.50 4.48
CA THR A 74 -24.00 -4.58 3.59
C THR A 74 -24.56 -3.42 4.43
N ALA A 75 -24.17 -2.20 4.08
CA ALA A 75 -24.79 -0.98 4.57
C ALA A 75 -25.86 -0.49 3.59
N TYR A 76 -27.04 -0.18 4.09
CA TYR A 76 -28.12 0.49 3.36
C TYR A 76 -28.16 1.95 3.82
N HIS A 77 -27.94 2.87 2.90
CA HIS A 77 -28.08 4.30 3.14
C HIS A 77 -29.40 4.76 2.52
N TYR A 78 -30.38 5.04 3.37
CA TYR A 78 -31.71 5.49 2.93
C TYR A 78 -31.74 6.99 2.71
N ALA A 79 -32.64 7.42 1.81
CA ALA A 79 -32.88 8.81 1.54
C ALA A 79 -33.44 9.57 2.74
N LEU A 80 -34.19 8.87 3.59
CA LEU A 80 -34.84 9.42 4.78
C LEU A 80 -34.42 8.67 6.03
N PRO A 81 -34.53 9.30 7.24
CA PRO A 81 -34.31 8.62 8.49
C PRO A 81 -35.27 7.43 8.68
N VAL A 82 -34.73 6.25 8.84
CA VAL A 82 -35.46 5.01 9.14
C VAL A 82 -35.46 4.68 10.63
N LYS A 83 -34.73 5.49 11.40
CA LYS A 83 -34.62 5.45 12.86
C LYS A 83 -34.90 6.84 13.43
N TYR A 84 -35.14 6.91 14.72
CA TYR A 84 -35.29 8.17 15.47
C TYR A 84 -34.71 8.02 16.88
N GLU A 85 -34.40 9.13 17.51
CA GLU A 85 -33.90 9.16 18.88
C GLU A 85 -35.03 9.55 19.83
N GLU A 86 -35.22 8.75 20.87
CA GLU A 86 -36.17 9.05 21.97
C GLU A 86 -35.52 8.81 23.33
N ASN A 87 -35.39 9.86 24.11
CA ASN A 87 -34.75 9.82 25.45
C ASN A 87 -33.30 9.28 25.40
N GLY A 88 -32.51 9.58 24.38
CA GLY A 88 -31.14 9.10 24.21
C GLY A 88 -31.04 7.67 23.66
N ILE A 89 -32.14 7.07 23.25
CA ILE A 89 -32.22 5.70 22.72
C ILE A 89 -32.62 5.79 21.24
N ILE A 90 -31.82 5.19 20.37
CA ILE A 90 -32.13 5.07 18.93
C ILE A 90 -33.13 3.90 18.76
N LYS A 91 -34.22 4.18 18.10
CA LYS A 91 -35.33 3.24 17.80
C LYS A 91 -35.59 3.19 16.30
N ASP A 92 -36.05 2.04 15.81
CA ASP A 92 -36.53 1.92 14.43
C ASP A 92 -37.89 2.58 14.29
N LYS A 93 -38.10 3.26 13.16
CA LYS A 93 -39.42 3.79 12.79
C LYS A 93 -40.34 2.66 12.37
N SER A 94 -41.59 2.78 12.74
CA SER A 94 -42.71 1.94 12.31
C SER A 94 -43.95 2.80 12.12
N ASN A 95 -44.47 2.80 10.93
CA ASN A 95 -45.68 3.53 10.55
C ASN A 95 -46.94 2.64 10.56
N ARG A 96 -46.81 1.44 11.13
CA ARG A 96 -47.98 0.55 11.32
C ARG A 96 -49.02 1.26 12.14
N ILE A 97 -50.29 1.17 11.74
CA ILE A 97 -51.41 1.75 12.45
C ILE A 97 -51.74 0.90 13.68
N ILE A 98 -51.74 1.55 14.84
CA ILE A 98 -52.16 0.99 16.11
C ILE A 98 -53.31 1.80 16.71
N GLN A 99 -53.94 1.27 17.75
CA GLN A 99 -54.91 2.03 18.55
C GLN A 99 -54.19 3.13 19.32
N SER A 100 -54.82 4.31 19.35
CA SER A 100 -54.27 5.48 20.04
C SER A 100 -54.88 5.61 21.44
N ASP A 101 -54.02 5.87 22.45
CA ASP A 101 -54.42 6.24 23.78
C ASP A 101 -54.73 7.75 23.92
N ARG A 102 -54.55 8.53 22.84
CA ARG A 102 -54.75 9.97 22.84
C ARG A 102 -56.23 10.31 22.76
N THR A 103 -56.66 11.16 23.67
CA THR A 103 -58.06 11.62 23.69
C THR A 103 -58.47 12.27 22.38
N GLY A 104 -59.58 11.77 21.78
CA GLY A 104 -60.11 12.26 20.53
C GLY A 104 -59.60 11.59 19.26
N TYR A 105 -58.61 10.70 19.35
CA TYR A 105 -58.08 9.92 18.25
C TYR A 105 -58.20 8.40 18.52
N ALA A 106 -58.55 7.66 17.48
CA ALA A 106 -58.70 6.20 17.57
C ALA A 106 -57.49 5.44 17.11
N PHE A 107 -56.68 6.04 16.22
CA PHE A 107 -55.53 5.39 15.63
C PHE A 107 -54.31 6.31 15.59
N GLU A 108 -53.12 5.72 15.65
CA GLU A 108 -51.85 6.42 15.50
C GLU A 108 -50.79 5.54 14.84
N ASN A 109 -49.68 6.13 14.33
CA ASN A 109 -48.53 5.37 13.94
C ASN A 109 -47.76 4.83 15.15
N GLU A 110 -47.25 3.58 15.04
CA GLU A 110 -46.70 2.84 16.15
C GLU A 110 -45.42 3.48 16.75
N ALA A 111 -44.40 3.74 15.93
CA ALA A 111 -43.09 4.24 16.38
C ALA A 111 -42.49 5.20 15.36
N ASN A 112 -42.48 6.48 15.65
CA ASN A 112 -41.89 7.54 14.84
C ASN A 112 -41.79 8.81 15.68
N GLU A 113 -40.78 9.68 15.40
CA GLU A 113 -40.76 11.03 15.97
C GLU A 113 -41.83 11.92 15.38
N VAL A 114 -42.22 11.68 14.13
CA VAL A 114 -43.37 12.35 13.48
C VAL A 114 -44.59 11.53 13.83
N LYS A 115 -45.37 12.02 14.80
CA LYS A 115 -46.59 11.37 15.25
C LYS A 115 -47.75 11.74 14.36
N THR A 116 -48.50 10.73 13.95
CA THR A 116 -49.75 10.93 13.18
C THR A 116 -50.92 10.31 13.93
N TYR A 117 -52.01 11.05 14.00
CA TYR A 117 -53.18 10.63 14.76
C TYR A 117 -54.43 10.77 13.86
N PHE A 118 -55.30 9.77 13.95
CA PHE A 118 -56.53 9.70 13.15
C PHE A 118 -57.74 9.45 14.08
N PRO A 119 -58.78 10.27 14.01
CA PRO A 119 -59.95 10.10 14.81
C PRO A 119 -60.80 8.92 14.35
N GLN A 120 -61.73 8.42 15.18
CA GLN A 120 -62.73 7.42 14.78
C GLN A 120 -63.66 7.95 13.69
N ALA A 121 -63.92 9.23 13.67
CA ALA A 121 -64.74 9.96 12.68
C ALA A 121 -64.19 11.36 12.48
N LEU A 122 -64.16 11.81 11.22
CA LEU A 122 -63.74 13.17 10.87
C LEU A 122 -64.87 14.16 11.20
N GLY A 123 -64.53 15.36 11.67
CA GLY A 123 -65.46 16.42 11.97
C GLY A 123 -65.02 17.38 13.08
N GLU A 124 -65.12 16.98 14.34
CA GLU A 124 -64.56 17.75 15.47
C GLU A 124 -63.04 17.65 15.53
N LYS A 125 -62.47 16.51 15.07
CA LYS A 125 -61.06 16.24 14.93
C LYS A 125 -60.76 15.82 13.50
N GLY A 126 -59.58 16.22 13.01
CA GLY A 126 -59.03 15.86 11.72
C GLY A 126 -57.86 14.88 11.79
N ALA A 127 -57.27 14.56 10.66
CA ALA A 127 -55.98 13.90 10.61
C ALA A 127 -54.90 14.87 11.13
N ARG A 128 -54.10 14.40 12.08
CA ARG A 128 -53.17 15.26 12.81
C ARG A 128 -51.74 14.73 12.67
N LEU A 129 -50.79 15.62 12.39
CA LEU A 129 -49.35 15.41 12.40
C LEU A 129 -48.75 16.23 13.57
N GLU A 130 -47.87 15.66 14.33
CA GLU A 130 -47.09 16.35 15.38
C GLU A 130 -45.63 16.09 15.24
N TYR A 131 -44.80 17.17 15.33
CA TYR A 131 -43.34 17.11 15.25
C TYR A 131 -42.72 18.33 15.97
N GLU A 132 -41.73 18.11 16.83
CA GLU A 132 -41.00 19.14 17.59
C GLU A 132 -41.90 20.09 18.41
N GLY A 133 -43.04 19.63 18.85
CA GLY A 133 -43.99 20.43 19.61
C GLY A 133 -44.97 21.21 18.77
N TYR A 134 -44.77 21.25 17.47
CA TYR A 134 -45.73 21.84 16.50
C TYR A 134 -46.71 20.75 16.05
N PHE A 135 -47.85 21.22 15.54
CA PHE A 135 -48.81 20.36 14.89
C PHE A 135 -49.46 20.96 13.66
N LEU A 136 -49.94 20.07 12.81
CA LEU A 136 -50.91 20.34 11.74
C LEU A 136 -52.09 19.40 11.95
N GLU A 137 -53.30 19.91 11.94
CA GLU A 137 -54.53 19.14 11.93
C GLU A 137 -55.39 19.51 10.72
N LEU A 138 -55.77 18.49 9.93
CA LEU A 138 -56.50 18.67 8.68
C LEU A 138 -57.90 18.07 8.81
N THR A 139 -58.91 18.92 8.70
CA THR A 139 -60.33 18.54 8.81
C THR A 139 -61.07 18.86 7.54
N PRO A 140 -61.90 17.96 6.98
CA PRO A 140 -62.70 18.25 5.82
C PRO A 140 -63.57 19.51 6.06
N PHE A 141 -63.60 20.45 5.09
CA PHE A 141 -64.32 21.67 5.23
C PHE A 141 -65.86 21.45 5.00
N THR A 142 -66.67 21.74 6.04
CA THR A 142 -68.09 21.89 5.89
C THR A 142 -68.48 23.28 6.33
N ALA A 143 -69.52 23.88 5.79
CA ALA A 143 -69.94 25.27 6.09
C ALA A 143 -70.16 25.48 7.61
N GLN A 144 -70.39 24.47 8.37
CA GLN A 144 -70.51 24.52 9.84
C GLN A 144 -69.21 24.56 10.61
N SER A 145 -68.15 23.93 10.06
CA SER A 145 -66.82 23.89 10.70
C SER A 145 -66.06 25.21 10.64
N ALA A 146 -66.38 26.09 9.75
CA ALA A 146 -65.72 27.40 9.56
C ALA A 146 -66.18 28.48 10.52
N GLY A 147 -67.20 28.23 11.34
CA GLY A 147 -67.79 29.26 12.20
C GLY A 147 -68.46 30.39 11.42
N ILE A 148 -68.68 30.24 10.13
CA ILE A 148 -69.42 31.17 9.27
C ILE A 148 -70.88 30.89 9.47
N SER A 149 -71.57 31.79 10.21
CA SER A 149 -72.94 31.73 10.40
C SER A 149 -73.71 31.92 9.05
N ALA A 150 -74.15 30.83 8.47
CA ALA A 150 -75.02 30.87 7.33
C ALA A 150 -76.41 31.37 7.89
N THR A 151 -76.70 32.62 7.68
CA THR A 151 -78.05 33.12 7.83
C THR A 151 -78.85 32.53 6.73
N THR A 152 -79.62 31.53 7.00
CA THR A 152 -81.04 31.26 6.72
C THR A 152 -81.34 29.75 6.70
N GLY A 153 -82.20 29.36 7.58
CA GLY A 153 -83.21 28.34 7.50
C GLY A 153 -82.94 26.93 7.03
N ARG A 154 -83.02 26.11 7.98
CA ARG A 154 -83.21 24.65 8.17
C ARG A 154 -82.01 23.94 8.80
N GLN A 155 -82.28 23.43 9.98
CA GLN A 155 -81.40 22.39 10.59
C GLN A 155 -81.33 21.24 9.59
N ALA A 156 -80.20 21.20 8.87
CA ALA A 156 -79.82 19.96 8.23
C ALA A 156 -79.53 18.94 9.37
N ALA A 157 -80.15 17.80 9.25
CA ALA A 157 -79.86 16.67 10.15
C ALA A 157 -78.36 16.54 10.35
N ARG A 158 -77.94 16.28 11.62
CA ARG A 158 -76.55 15.98 12.00
C ARG A 158 -76.00 15.10 10.88
N ALA A 159 -75.09 15.68 10.14
CA ALA A 159 -74.35 14.92 9.09
C ALA A 159 -73.92 13.61 9.70
N ASP A 160 -74.23 12.53 9.06
CA ASP A 160 -73.74 11.20 9.48
C ASP A 160 -72.27 11.31 9.82
N ILE A 161 -71.98 10.99 11.09
CA ILE A 161 -70.60 11.00 11.57
C ILE A 161 -69.83 10.04 10.68
N LEU A 162 -68.90 10.59 9.90
CA LEU A 162 -68.07 9.84 8.95
C LEU A 162 -67.17 8.89 9.75
N ARG A 163 -67.39 7.60 9.67
CA ARG A 163 -66.66 6.59 10.42
C ARG A 163 -65.45 6.07 9.62
N ALA A 164 -64.35 5.85 10.28
CA ALA A 164 -63.31 5.03 9.75
C ALA A 164 -63.84 3.62 9.51
N VAL A 165 -63.68 3.10 8.30
CA VAL A 165 -64.32 1.85 7.92
C VAL A 165 -63.52 0.64 8.37
N THR A 166 -62.26 0.69 8.41
CA THR A 166 -61.35 -0.32 8.97
C THR A 166 -59.92 0.15 8.73
N PRO A 167 -59.04 0.22 9.72
CA PRO A 167 -57.65 0.44 9.44
C PRO A 167 -57.10 -0.81 8.72
N SER A 168 -56.44 -0.61 7.59
CA SER A 168 -55.46 -1.59 7.15
C SER A 168 -54.22 -1.48 8.06
N ALA A 169 -53.25 -2.36 7.96
CA ALA A 169 -52.01 -2.25 8.76
C ALA A 169 -51.26 -0.93 8.52
N ASP A 170 -51.56 -0.21 7.48
CA ASP A 170 -50.74 0.90 6.89
C ASP A 170 -51.59 2.16 6.54
N ALA A 171 -52.91 2.12 6.62
CA ALA A 171 -53.74 3.30 6.30
C ALA A 171 -55.05 3.31 7.05
N VAL A 172 -55.62 4.51 7.21
CA VAL A 172 -56.97 4.75 7.75
C VAL A 172 -57.84 5.39 6.69
N SER A 173 -59.00 4.76 6.40
CA SER A 173 -59.91 5.21 5.36
C SER A 173 -61.25 5.69 5.93
N TYR A 174 -61.78 6.77 5.39
CA TYR A 174 -63.05 7.38 5.72
C TYR A 174 -63.92 7.46 4.47
N ASN A 175 -64.90 6.54 4.36
CA ASN A 175 -65.71 6.46 3.17
C ASN A 175 -66.75 7.58 3.17
N GLY A 176 -66.95 8.24 2.02
CA GLY A 176 -67.90 9.30 1.85
C GLY A 176 -67.59 10.58 2.64
N ALA A 177 -66.33 10.82 3.00
CA ALA A 177 -65.87 11.90 3.89
C ALA A 177 -66.20 13.30 3.36
N LEU A 178 -66.23 13.48 2.04
CA LEU A 178 -66.57 14.76 1.37
C LEU A 178 -67.81 14.67 0.50
N GLY A 179 -68.72 13.68 0.78
CA GLY A 179 -69.93 13.35 0.02
C GLY A 179 -69.86 11.89 -0.45
N GLY A 180 -71.00 11.26 -0.77
CA GLY A 180 -71.10 9.82 -0.99
C GLY A 180 -70.12 9.18 -1.95
N GLU A 181 -69.63 9.90 -2.95
CA GLU A 181 -68.69 9.42 -3.95
C GLU A 181 -67.22 9.77 -3.64
N VAL A 182 -66.91 10.51 -2.55
CA VAL A 182 -65.58 10.99 -2.22
C VAL A 182 -65.17 10.47 -0.85
N SER A 183 -64.20 9.62 -0.84
CA SER A 183 -63.55 9.05 0.36
C SER A 183 -62.19 9.66 0.60
N LEU A 184 -61.74 9.66 1.86
CA LEU A 184 -60.37 10.06 2.26
C LEU A 184 -59.66 8.86 2.81
N ARG A 185 -58.37 8.72 2.42
CA ARG A 185 -57.49 7.71 2.95
C ARG A 185 -56.17 8.37 3.41
N TYR A 186 -55.77 8.09 4.65
CA TYR A 186 -54.54 8.60 5.25
C TYR A 186 -53.57 7.47 5.45
N THR A 187 -52.37 7.63 4.89
CA THR A 187 -51.27 6.66 4.99
C THR A 187 -50.08 7.34 5.67
N PRO A 188 -49.72 6.95 6.90
CA PRO A 188 -48.52 7.45 7.56
C PRO A 188 -47.26 7.13 6.73
N THR A 189 -46.33 8.10 6.67
CA THR A 189 -45.04 7.99 6.02
C THR A 189 -43.90 8.19 7.02
N LEU A 190 -42.66 8.03 6.61
CA LEU A 190 -41.50 8.24 7.49
C LEU A 190 -41.39 9.69 8.00
N LEU A 191 -41.97 10.66 7.26
CA LEU A 191 -41.88 12.07 7.57
C LEU A 191 -43.25 12.74 7.80
N GLY A 192 -44.35 12.02 7.76
CA GLY A 192 -45.69 12.63 7.90
C GLY A 192 -46.81 11.69 7.52
N PHE A 193 -47.71 12.15 6.70
CA PHE A 193 -48.72 11.29 6.08
C PHE A 193 -49.06 11.73 4.66
N LYS A 194 -49.47 10.77 3.86
CA LYS A 194 -50.13 10.98 2.58
C LYS A 194 -51.63 10.98 2.76
N GLU A 195 -52.32 11.91 2.12
CA GLU A 195 -53.77 11.90 2.00
C GLU A 195 -54.13 11.52 0.56
N ASP A 196 -55.01 10.57 0.35
CA ASP A 196 -55.66 10.33 -0.93
C ASP A 196 -57.12 10.79 -0.85
N ILE A 197 -57.48 11.73 -1.71
CA ILE A 197 -58.91 12.06 -1.99
C ILE A 197 -59.33 11.12 -3.12
N ILE A 198 -60.22 10.18 -2.81
CA ILE A 198 -60.59 9.08 -3.71
C ILE A 198 -62.01 9.32 -4.22
N LEU A 199 -62.15 9.54 -5.53
CA LEU A 199 -63.42 9.75 -6.19
C LEU A 199 -63.84 8.42 -6.83
N SER A 200 -64.99 7.87 -6.44
CA SER A 200 -65.62 6.70 -7.05
C SER A 200 -66.37 7.06 -8.38
N GLY A 201 -66.69 8.33 -8.57
CA GLY A 201 -67.32 8.88 -9.72
C GLY A 201 -67.24 10.42 -9.71
N TYR A 202 -67.55 11.07 -10.83
CA TYR A 202 -67.56 12.56 -10.89
C TYR A 202 -68.69 13.14 -10.07
N THR A 203 -68.39 14.06 -9.20
CA THR A 203 -69.33 14.69 -8.27
C THR A 203 -69.84 16.04 -8.72
N GLY A 204 -69.31 16.58 -9.82
CA GLY A 204 -69.58 17.95 -10.25
C GLY A 204 -68.64 18.98 -9.55
N ALA A 205 -67.61 18.48 -8.81
CA ALA A 205 -66.68 19.36 -8.13
C ALA A 205 -65.25 19.01 -8.57
N ASP A 206 -64.48 20.05 -8.93
CA ASP A 206 -63.03 19.93 -9.28
C ASP A 206 -62.18 20.48 -8.16
N SER A 207 -62.71 20.75 -6.97
CA SER A 207 -61.95 21.21 -5.82
C SER A 207 -62.50 20.71 -4.51
N PHE A 208 -61.58 20.50 -3.54
CA PHE A 208 -61.86 19.92 -2.24
C PHE A 208 -61.20 20.76 -1.16
N SER A 209 -61.98 21.20 -0.16
CA SER A 209 -61.46 22.13 0.84
C SER A 209 -61.35 21.46 2.22
N PHE A 210 -60.37 21.91 2.95
CA PHE A 210 -60.03 21.46 4.31
C PHE A 210 -59.76 22.65 5.20
N ILE A 211 -60.07 22.51 6.49
CA ILE A 211 -59.55 23.39 7.51
C ILE A 211 -58.21 22.84 7.97
N LEU A 212 -57.18 23.64 7.84
CA LEU A 212 -55.88 23.39 8.43
C LEU A 212 -55.76 24.19 9.72
N GLU A 213 -55.52 23.51 10.81
CA GLU A 213 -55.20 24.11 12.11
C GLU A 213 -53.76 23.81 12.49
N THR A 214 -53.09 24.80 13.09
CA THR A 214 -51.74 24.70 13.59
C THR A 214 -51.54 25.62 14.78
N ASP A 215 -50.42 25.51 15.49
CA ASP A 215 -50.06 26.41 16.59
C ASP A 215 -48.61 26.84 16.43
N GLY A 216 -48.36 28.11 16.33
CA GLY A 216 -47.02 28.68 16.23
C GLY A 216 -46.38 28.61 14.84
N LEU A 217 -47.06 28.08 13.80
CA LEU A 217 -46.55 28.06 12.43
C LEU A 217 -47.40 28.94 11.50
N GLU A 218 -46.76 29.63 10.58
CA GLU A 218 -47.44 30.41 9.52
C GLU A 218 -47.42 29.63 8.21
N LEU A 219 -48.56 29.58 7.52
CA LEU A 219 -48.67 29.06 6.17
C LEU A 219 -48.11 30.08 5.19
N ARG A 220 -47.11 29.68 4.39
CA ARG A 220 -46.42 30.53 3.41
C ARG A 220 -46.36 29.86 2.06
N GLU A 221 -46.51 30.65 1.02
CA GLU A 221 -46.27 30.23 -0.36
C GLU A 221 -44.87 30.69 -0.78
N ILE A 222 -44.05 29.78 -1.24
CA ILE A 222 -42.70 30.06 -1.76
C ILE A 222 -42.57 29.38 -3.12
N SER A 223 -42.41 30.16 -4.18
CA SER A 223 -42.24 29.68 -5.56
C SER A 223 -43.34 28.70 -6.02
N GLY A 224 -44.57 28.90 -5.58
CA GLY A 224 -45.74 28.09 -5.96
C GLY A 224 -45.97 26.85 -5.06
N ASN A 225 -45.14 26.63 -4.06
CA ASN A 225 -45.25 25.55 -3.08
C ASN A 225 -45.66 26.11 -1.72
N TRP A 226 -46.41 25.34 -0.95
CA TRP A 226 -46.94 25.73 0.35
C TRP A 226 -46.16 25.08 1.50
N TYR A 227 -45.86 25.87 2.53
CA TYR A 227 -45.07 25.48 3.68
C TYR A 227 -45.68 26.05 4.98
N LEU A 228 -45.53 25.26 6.07
CA LEU A 228 -45.72 25.79 7.41
C LEU A 228 -44.33 26.10 7.99
N ALA A 229 -44.10 27.37 8.31
CA ALA A 229 -42.83 27.87 8.75
C ALA A 229 -42.93 28.62 10.08
N GLU A 230 -41.87 28.64 10.85
CA GLU A 230 -41.73 29.46 12.04
C GLU A 230 -41.78 30.94 11.66
N PRO A 231 -42.61 31.76 12.37
CA PRO A 231 -42.77 33.16 12.00
C PRO A 231 -41.48 33.99 12.04
N GLU A 232 -40.67 33.80 13.11
CA GLU A 232 -39.49 34.62 13.38
C GLU A 232 -38.26 34.17 12.58
N SER A 233 -38.01 32.89 12.56
CA SER A 233 -36.80 32.32 11.92
C SER A 233 -36.97 32.08 10.43
N GLY A 234 -38.21 31.89 9.98
CA GLY A 234 -38.52 31.44 8.63
C GLY A 234 -38.19 29.98 8.36
N ARG A 235 -37.80 29.21 9.39
CA ARG A 235 -37.51 27.77 9.26
C ARG A 235 -38.77 27.04 8.81
N ILE A 236 -38.68 26.32 7.72
CA ILE A 236 -39.74 25.45 7.24
C ILE A 236 -39.78 24.22 8.15
N VAL A 237 -40.95 23.92 8.71
CA VAL A 237 -41.19 22.76 9.58
C VAL A 237 -41.95 21.68 8.84
N ILE A 238 -43.01 22.04 8.13
CA ILE A 238 -43.86 21.11 7.37
C ILE A 238 -44.00 21.62 5.94
N GLU A 239 -43.84 20.72 4.99
CA GLU A 239 -44.05 20.95 3.56
C GLU A 239 -45.34 20.30 3.10
N LEU A 240 -46.10 21.03 2.29
CA LEU A 240 -47.26 20.51 1.58
C LEU A 240 -46.78 20.12 0.19
N GLY A 241 -46.79 18.81 -0.12
CA GLY A 241 -46.25 18.26 -1.37
C GLY A 241 -47.08 18.64 -2.59
N GLU A 242 -46.53 18.37 -3.77
CA GLU A 242 -47.26 18.55 -5.04
C GLU A 242 -48.51 17.72 -5.08
N ILE A 243 -49.58 18.25 -5.69
CA ILE A 243 -50.83 17.53 -5.88
C ILE A 243 -50.75 16.70 -7.13
N TYR A 244 -50.57 15.41 -6.95
CA TYR A 244 -50.53 14.45 -8.05
C TYR A 244 -51.89 13.78 -8.23
N ILE A 245 -52.42 13.81 -9.46
CA ILE A 245 -53.78 13.31 -9.77
C ILE A 245 -53.64 12.19 -10.81
N TYR A 246 -54.25 11.03 -10.54
CA TYR A 246 -54.26 9.92 -11.46
C TYR A 246 -55.59 9.13 -11.36
N ASP A 247 -55.93 8.48 -12.44
CA ASP A 247 -57.12 7.60 -12.47
C ASP A 247 -56.70 6.11 -12.44
N SER A 248 -57.67 5.20 -12.45
CA SER A 248 -57.49 3.76 -12.38
C SER A 248 -57.22 3.10 -13.73
N TYR A 249 -56.80 3.84 -14.74
CA TYR A 249 -56.40 3.28 -16.03
C TYR A 249 -55.24 2.37 -15.91
N THR A 250 -55.36 1.13 -16.42
CA THR A 250 -54.36 0.08 -16.39
C THR A 250 -53.73 -0.25 -17.75
N GLY A 251 -54.09 0.51 -18.79
CA GLY A 251 -53.57 0.34 -20.14
C GLY A 251 -52.11 0.82 -20.28
N ALA A 252 -51.58 0.70 -21.49
CA ALA A 252 -50.24 1.19 -21.80
C ALA A 252 -50.17 2.70 -21.60
N GLU A 253 -49.08 3.18 -21.05
CA GLU A 253 -48.77 4.58 -20.98
C GLU A 253 -48.71 5.17 -22.40
N PRO A 254 -49.12 6.44 -22.61
CA PRO A 254 -49.18 7.05 -23.94
C PRO A 254 -47.80 7.05 -24.60
N ALA A 255 -47.79 6.98 -25.93
CA ALA A 255 -46.54 7.15 -26.68
C ALA A 255 -45.94 8.53 -26.40
N GLU A 256 -44.63 8.64 -26.49
CA GLU A 256 -43.94 9.89 -26.26
C GLU A 256 -44.45 11.01 -27.17
N GLY A 257 -44.82 12.13 -26.57
CA GLY A 257 -45.44 13.27 -27.30
C GLY A 257 -46.94 13.33 -27.24
N GLU A 258 -47.64 12.30 -26.76
CA GLU A 258 -49.07 12.34 -26.46
C GLU A 258 -49.29 12.91 -25.03
N ALA A 259 -50.28 13.74 -24.86
CA ALA A 259 -50.63 14.27 -23.54
C ALA A 259 -51.08 13.12 -22.62
N TRP A 260 -50.58 13.07 -21.40
CA TRP A 260 -51.09 12.17 -20.37
C TRP A 260 -52.53 12.50 -20.06
N THR A 261 -53.44 11.71 -20.53
CA THR A 261 -54.87 11.95 -20.25
C THR A 261 -55.30 11.37 -18.91
N HIS A 262 -54.54 10.40 -18.36
CA HIS A 262 -54.85 9.65 -17.13
C HIS A 262 -54.10 10.12 -15.89
N LYS A 263 -53.16 11.09 -16.01
CA LYS A 263 -52.37 11.68 -14.93
C LYS A 263 -52.18 13.17 -15.16
N THR A 264 -52.19 13.94 -14.07
CA THR A 264 -52.02 15.42 -14.13
C THR A 264 -51.56 15.92 -12.76
N TYR A 265 -51.28 17.20 -12.67
CA TYR A 265 -51.00 17.90 -11.41
C TYR A 265 -52.09 18.89 -11.11
N GLY A 266 -52.49 18.93 -9.82
CA GLY A 266 -53.35 19.94 -9.25
C GLY A 266 -52.54 21.08 -8.63
N HIS A 267 -53.26 21.98 -7.96
CA HIS A 267 -52.65 23.05 -7.18
C HIS A 267 -53.44 23.28 -5.88
N ILE A 268 -52.77 23.93 -4.91
CA ILE A 268 -53.38 24.36 -3.65
C ILE A 268 -53.64 25.88 -3.73
N SER A 269 -54.77 26.30 -3.24
CA SER A 269 -55.02 27.67 -2.82
C SER A 269 -55.31 27.72 -1.33
N ALA A 270 -54.97 28.83 -0.66
CA ALA A 270 -55.21 28.98 0.76
C ALA A 270 -55.86 30.31 1.11
N GLN A 271 -56.75 30.27 2.10
CA GLN A 271 -57.34 31.46 2.70
C GLN A 271 -57.05 31.46 4.20
N THR A 272 -56.48 32.53 4.72
CA THR A 272 -56.23 32.73 6.14
C THR A 272 -57.54 33.08 6.87
N ILE A 273 -57.87 32.29 7.90
CA ILE A 273 -58.91 32.59 8.85
C ILE A 273 -58.28 33.28 10.07
N SER A 274 -57.25 32.72 10.63
CA SER A 274 -56.47 33.26 11.74
C SER A 274 -55.00 32.97 11.50
N SER A 275 -54.19 34.00 11.33
CA SER A 275 -52.75 33.84 11.04
C SER A 275 -52.05 33.04 12.15
N GLY A 276 -51.23 32.08 11.76
CA GLY A 276 -50.51 31.18 12.67
C GLY A 276 -51.38 30.15 13.38
N GLN A 277 -52.67 30.07 13.08
CA GLN A 277 -53.59 29.14 13.76
C GLN A 277 -54.55 28.38 12.84
N LYS A 278 -55.17 29.05 11.86
CA LYS A 278 -56.27 28.46 11.08
C LYS A 278 -56.38 28.99 9.66
N TYR A 279 -56.46 28.06 8.71
CA TYR A 279 -56.50 28.33 7.27
C TYR A 279 -57.55 27.44 6.62
N ILE A 280 -58.12 27.89 5.48
CA ILE A 280 -58.84 27.03 4.54
C ILE A 280 -57.86 26.68 3.42
N LEU A 281 -57.54 25.41 3.25
CA LEU A 281 -56.82 24.89 2.11
C LEU A 281 -57.80 24.33 1.10
N THR A 282 -57.63 24.67 -0.17
CA THR A 282 -58.42 24.09 -1.26
C THR A 282 -57.47 23.41 -2.27
N VAL A 283 -57.68 22.13 -2.48
CA VAL A 283 -57.01 21.32 -3.46
C VAL A 283 -57.82 21.36 -4.75
N HIS A 284 -57.22 21.79 -5.85
CA HIS A 284 -57.85 21.96 -7.16
C HIS A 284 -57.31 20.94 -8.14
N ALA A 285 -58.20 20.20 -8.82
CA ALA A 285 -57.90 19.49 -10.05
C ALA A 285 -57.94 20.50 -11.24
N PRO A 286 -57.18 20.25 -12.32
CA PRO A 286 -57.34 21.04 -13.55
C PRO A 286 -58.77 20.98 -14.09
N GLU A 287 -59.25 22.11 -14.57
CA GLU A 287 -60.57 22.22 -15.17
C GLU A 287 -60.75 21.18 -16.29
N GLY A 288 -61.86 20.46 -16.28
CA GLY A 288 -62.23 19.49 -17.31
C GLY A 288 -61.45 18.16 -17.18
N TYR A 289 -60.55 17.97 -16.15
CA TYR A 289 -59.86 16.71 -15.96
C TYR A 289 -60.75 15.63 -15.37
N LEU A 290 -61.48 15.96 -14.32
CA LEU A 290 -62.32 14.96 -13.61
C LEU A 290 -63.54 14.52 -14.37
N ASP A 291 -64.13 15.36 -15.22
CA ASP A 291 -65.30 15.02 -16.02
C ASP A 291 -64.99 14.52 -17.44
N ALA A 292 -63.72 14.43 -17.78
CA ALA A 292 -63.27 13.95 -19.08
C ALA A 292 -63.83 12.54 -19.40
N PRO A 293 -64.27 12.27 -20.62
CA PRO A 293 -64.93 11.02 -20.98
C PRO A 293 -63.99 9.79 -20.94
N GLU A 294 -62.65 10.00 -21.03
CA GLU A 294 -61.63 8.96 -20.93
C GLU A 294 -61.31 8.60 -19.47
N ARG A 295 -61.88 9.24 -18.48
CA ARG A 295 -61.59 9.08 -17.07
C ARG A 295 -62.02 7.69 -16.58
N VAL A 296 -61.10 6.98 -15.92
CA VAL A 296 -61.32 5.65 -15.32
C VAL A 296 -61.36 5.78 -13.81
N TYR A 297 -62.56 5.73 -13.27
CA TYR A 297 -62.72 5.83 -11.82
C TYR A 297 -62.41 4.49 -11.09
N PRO A 298 -61.96 4.52 -9.80
CA PRO A 298 -61.72 5.69 -8.99
C PRO A 298 -60.53 6.55 -9.43
N VAL A 299 -60.69 7.87 -9.26
CA VAL A 299 -59.63 8.87 -9.42
C VAL A 299 -59.01 9.16 -8.04
N TYR A 300 -57.69 9.29 -8.00
CA TYR A 300 -56.94 9.63 -6.80
C TYR A 300 -56.33 11.02 -6.96
N ILE A 301 -56.52 11.87 -5.96
CA ILE A 301 -55.92 13.20 -5.81
C ILE A 301 -55.07 13.11 -4.53
N ASP A 302 -53.77 13.32 -4.65
CA ASP A 302 -52.74 12.95 -3.67
C ASP A 302 -52.00 14.18 -3.14
N PRO A 303 -52.52 14.91 -2.14
CA PRO A 303 -51.70 15.78 -1.30
C PRO A 303 -50.93 15.00 -0.24
N SER A 304 -49.73 15.45 0.05
CA SER A 304 -48.89 14.88 1.12
C SER A 304 -48.41 15.96 2.10
N PHE A 305 -48.25 15.59 3.36
CA PHE A 305 -47.79 16.51 4.41
C PHE A 305 -46.59 15.86 5.10
N SER A 306 -45.41 16.50 5.00
CA SER A 306 -44.16 15.92 5.53
C SER A 306 -43.29 16.97 6.21
N VAL A 307 -42.62 16.58 7.27
CA VAL A 307 -41.55 17.40 7.85
C VAL A 307 -40.35 17.41 6.92
N THR A 308 -39.60 18.49 6.93
CA THR A 308 -38.42 18.62 6.07
C THR A 308 -37.26 17.73 6.58
N SER A 309 -36.63 16.96 5.68
CA SER A 309 -35.47 16.14 5.96
C SER A 309 -34.56 16.07 4.74
N THR A 310 -33.22 16.02 4.97
CA THR A 310 -32.26 16.19 3.88
C THR A 310 -31.06 15.23 3.97
N TYR A 311 -31.24 13.97 3.58
CA TYR A 311 -30.12 13.02 3.52
C TYR A 311 -29.71 12.61 2.10
N ILE A 312 -30.62 12.14 1.26
CA ILE A 312 -30.41 12.10 -0.18
C ILE A 312 -31.11 13.32 -0.78
N GLN A 313 -30.32 14.14 -1.42
CA GLN A 313 -30.82 15.27 -2.17
C GLN A 313 -30.82 14.90 -3.64
N ASP A 314 -32.01 14.84 -4.24
CA ASP A 314 -32.17 14.60 -5.65
C ASP A 314 -33.06 15.66 -6.31
N THR A 315 -32.84 15.88 -7.58
CA THR A 315 -33.66 16.76 -8.42
C THR A 315 -33.47 16.37 -9.88
N HIS A 316 -34.32 16.86 -10.75
CA HIS A 316 -34.02 16.80 -12.18
C HIS A 316 -33.93 18.21 -12.76
N ILE A 317 -33.27 18.37 -13.90
CA ILE A 317 -33.11 19.61 -14.63
C ILE A 317 -33.65 19.43 -16.05
N SER A 318 -34.32 20.43 -16.62
CA SER A 318 -35.04 20.34 -17.89
C SER A 318 -34.61 21.42 -18.86
N SER A 319 -34.21 21.04 -20.08
CA SER A 319 -33.86 22.00 -21.13
C SER A 319 -35.08 22.70 -21.74
N GLY A 320 -36.27 22.14 -21.58
CA GLY A 320 -37.51 22.75 -21.97
C GLY A 320 -37.95 23.88 -21.03
N TYR A 321 -37.54 23.78 -19.75
CA TYR A 321 -37.79 24.76 -18.69
C TYR A 321 -36.49 25.14 -17.99
N PRO A 322 -35.58 25.81 -18.68
CA PRO A 322 -34.17 25.90 -18.26
C PRO A 322 -33.90 26.72 -17.00
N GLY A 323 -34.87 27.54 -16.58
CA GLY A 323 -34.80 28.33 -15.33
C GLY A 323 -35.57 27.74 -14.17
N THR A 324 -36.27 26.60 -14.36
CA THR A 324 -37.10 26.00 -13.31
C THR A 324 -36.26 25.06 -12.44
N ASN A 325 -36.46 25.14 -11.13
CA ASN A 325 -35.93 24.23 -10.13
C ASN A 325 -37.01 23.20 -9.76
N TYR A 326 -36.62 21.95 -9.64
CA TYR A 326 -37.51 20.80 -9.37
C TYR A 326 -37.17 20.09 -8.06
N ASN A 327 -36.60 20.76 -7.09
CA ASN A 327 -36.15 20.13 -5.82
C ASN A 327 -37.28 19.57 -4.96
N THR A 328 -38.53 20.00 -5.19
CA THR A 328 -39.72 19.53 -4.48
C THR A 328 -40.50 18.45 -5.25
N SER A 329 -40.07 18.14 -6.46
CA SER A 329 -40.75 17.13 -7.27
C SER A 329 -40.62 15.72 -6.70
N SER A 330 -41.77 15.07 -6.50
CA SER A 330 -41.82 13.66 -6.07
C SER A 330 -41.40 12.67 -7.16
N LEU A 331 -41.29 13.14 -8.41
CA LEU A 331 -40.86 12.36 -9.57
C LEU A 331 -39.65 12.98 -10.24
N LEU A 332 -38.65 12.17 -10.54
CA LEU A 332 -37.45 12.53 -11.28
C LEU A 332 -37.60 12.16 -12.74
N ASN A 333 -37.63 13.15 -13.60
CA ASN A 333 -37.76 12.97 -15.03
C ASN A 333 -36.38 12.76 -15.69
N LEU A 334 -36.26 11.76 -16.54
CA LEU A 334 -35.04 11.40 -17.25
C LEU A 334 -35.30 11.16 -18.74
N GLY A 335 -34.55 11.83 -19.61
CA GLY A 335 -34.62 11.61 -21.05
C GLY A 335 -35.25 12.76 -21.80
N TYR A 336 -35.95 12.48 -22.89
CA TYR A 336 -36.55 13.53 -23.76
C TYR A 336 -38.07 13.49 -23.73
N GLY A 337 -38.69 14.53 -23.29
CA GLY A 337 -40.14 14.77 -23.34
C GLY A 337 -40.52 15.88 -24.29
N SER A 338 -41.75 15.86 -24.85
CA SER A 338 -42.22 16.85 -25.82
C SER A 338 -42.15 18.29 -25.31
N SER A 339 -42.49 18.53 -24.04
CA SER A 339 -42.46 19.84 -23.39
C SER A 339 -41.14 20.06 -22.59
N SER A 340 -40.70 19.07 -21.82
CA SER A 340 -39.54 19.15 -20.95
C SER A 340 -38.22 19.11 -21.75
N LYS A 341 -38.26 18.66 -23.03
CA LYS A 341 -37.08 18.44 -23.84
C LYS A 341 -36.12 17.48 -23.11
N SER A 342 -34.79 17.67 -23.21
CA SER A 342 -33.85 16.84 -22.49
C SER A 342 -33.90 17.10 -20.98
N THR A 343 -34.01 16.03 -20.20
CA THR A 343 -33.95 16.05 -18.73
C THR A 343 -32.87 15.16 -18.21
N ARG A 344 -32.24 15.54 -17.10
CA ARG A 344 -31.20 14.80 -16.39
C ARG A 344 -31.49 14.81 -14.91
N ILE A 345 -31.11 13.72 -14.22
CA ILE A 345 -31.25 13.60 -12.77
C ILE A 345 -29.91 13.89 -12.11
N LEU A 346 -29.93 14.65 -11.04
CA LEU A 346 -28.80 14.96 -10.17
C LEU A 346 -29.09 14.39 -8.78
N VAL A 347 -28.10 13.68 -8.18
CA VAL A 347 -28.22 13.07 -6.85
C VAL A 347 -27.01 13.41 -6.00
N LYS A 348 -27.23 13.84 -4.78
CA LYS A 348 -26.24 13.96 -3.70
C LYS A 348 -26.61 13.07 -2.54
N VAL A 349 -25.65 12.32 -2.01
CA VAL A 349 -25.81 11.56 -0.77
C VAL A 349 -25.08 12.32 0.34
N THR A 350 -25.77 13.17 1.06
CA THR A 350 -25.19 14.27 1.85
C THR A 350 -24.38 13.87 3.07
N ASN A 351 -24.59 12.72 3.65
CA ASN A 351 -23.93 12.31 4.90
C ASN A 351 -22.76 11.30 4.72
N MET A 352 -22.37 11.02 3.50
CA MET A 352 -21.34 9.99 3.25
C MET A 352 -19.93 10.44 3.57
N VAL A 353 -19.61 11.71 3.47
CA VAL A 353 -18.25 12.22 3.63
C VAL A 353 -18.28 13.67 4.11
N ASN A 354 -18.69 13.92 5.31
CA ASN A 354 -18.43 15.23 5.95
C ASN A 354 -17.22 15.07 6.85
N GLY A 355 -16.08 15.61 6.44
CA GLY A 355 -14.81 16.00 7.09
C GLY A 355 -14.49 15.60 8.53
N GLU A 356 -15.38 14.95 9.23
CA GLU A 356 -15.18 14.40 10.55
C GLU A 356 -14.90 12.91 10.42
N SER A 357 -13.84 12.48 11.09
CA SER A 357 -13.34 11.12 11.20
C SER A 357 -14.45 10.12 11.59
N LYS A 358 -15.27 9.71 10.63
CA LYS A 358 -16.14 8.55 10.85
C LYS A 358 -15.29 7.29 10.77
N PRO A 359 -15.45 6.33 11.67
CA PRO A 359 -14.70 5.09 11.71
C PRO A 359 -14.78 4.37 10.37
N GLY A 360 -13.66 4.21 9.79
CA GLY A 360 -13.21 3.98 8.50
C GLY A 360 -13.71 2.75 7.78
N LEU A 361 -14.38 2.97 6.68
CA LEU A 361 -14.23 2.11 5.52
C LEU A 361 -12.90 2.50 4.85
N ASP A 362 -11.97 1.58 4.70
CA ASP A 362 -10.88 1.76 3.74
C ASP A 362 -11.48 1.61 2.33
N ALA A 363 -11.08 2.45 1.39
CA ALA A 363 -11.49 2.32 0.00
C ALA A 363 -11.23 0.91 -0.58
N GLY A 364 -10.21 0.21 -0.07
CA GLY A 364 -9.89 -1.16 -0.43
C GLY A 364 -10.83 -2.23 0.14
N SER A 365 -11.68 -1.90 1.12
CA SER A 365 -12.66 -2.83 1.70
C SER A 365 -13.99 -2.86 0.95
N ILE A 366 -14.22 -1.91 0.06
CA ILE A 366 -15.48 -1.76 -0.66
C ILE A 366 -15.51 -2.74 -1.82
N ASN A 367 -16.39 -3.74 -1.73
CA ASN A 367 -16.56 -4.74 -2.76
C ASN A 367 -17.50 -4.26 -3.86
N SER A 368 -18.60 -3.59 -3.46
CA SER A 368 -19.53 -2.94 -4.41
C SER A 368 -20.30 -1.81 -3.74
N ALA A 369 -20.73 -0.85 -4.55
CA ALA A 369 -21.69 0.18 -4.17
C ALA A 369 -22.73 0.30 -5.28
N THR A 370 -24.01 0.20 -4.93
CA THR A 370 -25.12 0.18 -5.88
C THR A 370 -26.17 1.22 -5.48
N TYR A 371 -26.51 2.13 -6.40
CA TYR A 371 -27.59 3.07 -6.21
C TYR A 371 -28.87 2.51 -6.78
N HIS A 372 -29.94 2.46 -5.98
CA HIS A 372 -31.22 1.87 -6.33
C HIS A 372 -32.25 2.96 -6.54
N MET A 373 -32.94 2.94 -7.70
CA MET A 373 -34.08 3.79 -7.99
C MET A 373 -35.26 3.01 -8.54
N TYR A 374 -36.44 3.39 -8.14
CA TYR A 374 -37.67 2.79 -8.64
C TYR A 374 -38.18 3.57 -9.85
N CYS A 375 -38.22 2.92 -11.02
CA CYS A 375 -38.87 3.48 -12.20
C CYS A 375 -40.39 3.35 -12.04
N THR A 376 -41.10 4.47 -12.09
CA THR A 376 -42.56 4.55 -11.90
C THR A 376 -43.32 4.38 -13.21
N SER A 377 -42.66 4.50 -14.35
CA SER A 377 -43.23 4.47 -15.69
C SER A 377 -42.98 3.15 -16.43
N SER A 378 -43.86 2.75 -17.30
CA SER A 378 -43.77 1.53 -18.12
C SER A 378 -43.71 1.91 -19.60
N TYR A 379 -42.67 1.51 -20.30
CA TYR A 379 -42.47 1.75 -21.73
C TYR A 379 -42.00 0.48 -22.44
N THR A 380 -42.25 0.38 -23.71
CA THR A 380 -41.85 -0.76 -24.54
C THR A 380 -40.36 -0.74 -24.91
N SER A 381 -39.73 0.46 -24.89
CA SER A 381 -38.30 0.59 -25.16
C SER A 381 -37.47 0.29 -23.92
N ASN A 382 -36.19 -0.10 -24.14
CA ASN A 382 -35.26 -0.44 -23.05
C ASN A 382 -33.90 0.29 -23.23
N PRO A 383 -33.88 1.64 -23.10
CA PRO A 383 -32.68 2.44 -23.33
C PRO A 383 -31.62 2.26 -22.25
N TYR A 384 -30.41 2.72 -22.57
CA TYR A 384 -29.35 2.86 -21.59
C TYR A 384 -29.45 4.20 -20.85
N VAL A 385 -29.40 4.12 -19.54
CA VAL A 385 -29.12 5.23 -18.63
C VAL A 385 -27.65 5.16 -18.27
N ASP A 386 -26.92 6.22 -18.56
CA ASP A 386 -25.53 6.38 -18.21
C ASP A 386 -25.42 7.19 -16.91
N VAL A 387 -24.60 6.67 -15.97
CA VAL A 387 -24.33 7.30 -14.66
C VAL A 387 -22.93 7.89 -14.67
N TYR A 388 -22.83 9.15 -14.31
CA TYR A 388 -21.55 9.86 -14.22
C TYR A 388 -21.28 10.31 -12.78
N MET A 389 -20.05 10.14 -12.34
CA MET A 389 -19.54 10.84 -11.17
C MET A 389 -19.24 12.28 -11.55
N ILE A 390 -19.88 13.24 -10.88
CA ILE A 390 -19.62 14.66 -11.10
C ILE A 390 -18.23 15.01 -10.59
N GLN A 391 -17.48 15.79 -11.40
CA GLN A 391 -16.07 16.09 -11.13
C GLN A 391 -15.91 16.83 -9.80
N ILE A 392 -14.88 16.39 -9.05
CA ILE A 392 -14.41 17.06 -7.85
C ILE A 392 -13.21 17.92 -8.27
N GLY A 393 -13.35 19.25 -8.24
CA GLY A 393 -12.32 20.18 -8.69
C GLY A 393 -11.06 20.15 -7.83
N ALA A 394 -9.91 20.44 -8.45
CA ALA A 394 -8.65 20.66 -7.74
C ALA A 394 -8.78 21.86 -6.78
N GLY A 395 -8.44 21.67 -5.50
CA GLY A 395 -8.59 22.71 -4.47
C GLY A 395 -9.96 22.80 -3.80
N GLY A 396 -10.89 21.86 -4.10
CA GLY A 396 -12.20 21.81 -3.44
C GLY A 396 -13.26 22.73 -4.04
N ILE A 397 -12.99 23.37 -5.16
CA ILE A 397 -13.92 24.17 -5.95
C ILE A 397 -14.27 23.36 -7.21
N GLY A 398 -15.06 22.29 -7.05
CA GLY A 398 -15.86 21.76 -8.15
C GLY A 398 -17.14 22.60 -8.27
N SER A 399 -17.84 22.52 -9.41
CA SER A 399 -19.15 23.15 -9.51
C SER A 399 -20.07 22.58 -8.42
N THR A 400 -20.20 23.32 -7.34
CA THR A 400 -21.13 22.99 -6.27
C THR A 400 -22.53 23.31 -6.77
N TRP A 401 -23.24 22.29 -7.20
CA TRP A 401 -24.66 22.39 -7.42
C TRP A 401 -25.39 22.07 -6.10
N GLU A 402 -26.51 22.73 -5.87
CA GLU A 402 -27.37 22.44 -4.73
C GLU A 402 -28.78 22.17 -5.26
N THR A 403 -29.52 21.25 -4.65
CA THR A 403 -30.85 20.86 -5.08
C THR A 403 -31.80 22.09 -5.11
N SER A 404 -31.72 22.95 -4.08
CA SER A 404 -32.54 24.15 -3.94
C SER A 404 -32.30 25.21 -5.04
N THR A 405 -31.22 25.13 -5.79
CA THR A 405 -30.84 26.13 -6.81
C THR A 405 -30.55 25.55 -8.19
N ALA A 406 -30.47 24.20 -8.31
CA ALA A 406 -30.13 23.56 -9.56
C ALA A 406 -31.21 23.75 -10.61
N THR A 407 -30.82 24.29 -11.75
CA THR A 407 -31.63 24.46 -12.97
C THR A 407 -30.83 24.02 -14.18
N TRP A 408 -31.46 23.87 -15.34
CA TRP A 408 -30.71 23.55 -16.55
C TRP A 408 -29.64 24.62 -16.86
N ASN A 409 -29.97 25.87 -16.67
CA ASN A 409 -29.10 27.00 -16.98
C ASN A 409 -27.80 26.99 -16.19
N ASN A 410 -27.83 26.60 -14.91
CA ASN A 410 -26.65 26.64 -14.04
C ASN A 410 -25.98 25.28 -13.81
N ALA A 411 -26.71 24.19 -13.97
CA ALA A 411 -26.20 22.85 -13.63
C ALA A 411 -25.91 21.95 -14.84
N ALA A 412 -26.60 22.10 -15.98
CA ALA A 412 -26.52 21.14 -17.09
C ALA A 412 -25.10 20.99 -17.68
N SER A 413 -24.38 22.09 -17.87
CA SER A 413 -23.02 22.10 -18.41
C SER A 413 -21.97 21.85 -17.29
N SER A 414 -22.16 22.47 -16.13
CA SER A 414 -21.21 22.43 -15.04
C SER A 414 -21.08 21.01 -14.41
N THR A 415 -22.19 20.28 -14.27
CA THR A 415 -22.18 18.92 -13.70
C THR A 415 -21.65 17.88 -14.69
N LEU A 416 -21.79 18.10 -16.01
CA LEU A 416 -21.27 17.19 -17.03
C LEU A 416 -19.80 17.47 -17.38
N SER A 417 -19.31 18.70 -17.19
CA SER A 417 -17.94 19.08 -17.51
C SER A 417 -16.94 18.31 -16.65
N GLY A 418 -16.11 17.47 -17.30
CA GLY A 418 -15.12 16.62 -16.62
C GLY A 418 -15.71 15.46 -15.81
N ALA A 419 -17.02 15.22 -15.90
CA ALA A 419 -17.66 14.08 -15.25
C ALA A 419 -17.13 12.75 -15.82
N THR A 420 -16.98 11.74 -14.97
CA THR A 420 -16.49 10.43 -15.34
C THR A 420 -17.66 9.46 -15.45
N LEU A 421 -17.80 8.78 -16.60
CA LEU A 421 -18.77 7.69 -16.75
C LEU A 421 -18.41 6.55 -15.78
N VAL A 422 -19.38 6.15 -14.95
CA VAL A 422 -19.22 5.11 -13.93
C VAL A 422 -19.86 3.81 -14.39
N SER A 423 -21.12 3.89 -14.84
CA SER A 423 -21.84 2.70 -15.28
C SER A 423 -22.92 3.04 -16.31
N SER A 424 -23.54 1.99 -16.89
CA SER A 424 -24.61 2.10 -17.86
C SER A 424 -25.60 0.97 -17.63
N THR A 425 -26.85 1.30 -17.31
CA THR A 425 -27.90 0.33 -17.02
C THR A 425 -29.05 0.45 -18.01
N ARG A 426 -29.61 -0.66 -18.47
CA ARG A 426 -30.83 -0.65 -19.29
C ARG A 426 -32.05 -0.46 -18.41
N VAL A 427 -32.92 0.50 -18.76
CA VAL A 427 -34.13 0.81 -18.00
C VAL A 427 -35.34 0.67 -18.93
N GLY A 428 -36.19 -0.33 -18.64
CA GLY A 428 -37.39 -0.62 -19.41
C GLY A 428 -38.66 -0.27 -18.65
N ASN A 429 -39.33 -1.30 -18.12
CA ASN A 429 -40.64 -1.19 -17.46
C ASN A 429 -40.56 -0.65 -16.03
N LYS A 430 -41.71 -0.41 -15.44
CA LYS A 430 -41.90 -0.08 -14.03
C LYS A 430 -41.25 -1.14 -13.14
N GLY A 431 -40.43 -0.70 -12.14
CA GLY A 431 -39.73 -1.59 -11.24
C GLY A 431 -38.42 -0.99 -10.69
N TRP A 432 -37.74 -1.76 -9.87
CA TRP A 432 -36.46 -1.39 -9.30
C TRP A 432 -35.34 -1.53 -10.35
N TYR A 433 -34.41 -0.59 -10.35
CA TYR A 433 -33.21 -0.59 -11.15
C TYR A 433 -31.98 -0.32 -10.30
N GLU A 434 -30.93 -1.04 -10.61
CA GLU A 434 -29.64 -1.01 -9.93
C GLU A 434 -28.61 -0.35 -10.84
N PHE A 435 -27.92 0.65 -10.27
CA PHE A 435 -26.87 1.38 -10.94
C PHE A 435 -25.58 1.17 -10.16
N ASP A 436 -24.63 0.47 -10.77
CA ASP A 436 -23.31 0.31 -10.17
C ASP A 436 -22.62 1.68 -10.06
N VAL A 437 -22.25 2.04 -8.84
CA VAL A 437 -21.56 3.30 -8.52
C VAL A 437 -20.27 3.04 -7.72
N THR A 438 -19.76 1.80 -7.76
CA THR A 438 -18.59 1.35 -7.00
C THR A 438 -17.39 2.26 -7.21
N ASP A 439 -17.01 2.54 -8.45
CA ASP A 439 -15.87 3.40 -8.76
C ASP A 439 -16.04 4.83 -8.24
N ALA A 440 -17.27 5.38 -8.31
CA ALA A 440 -17.56 6.69 -7.77
C ALA A 440 -17.45 6.69 -6.24
N TYR A 441 -18.03 5.68 -5.59
CA TYR A 441 -18.04 5.54 -4.13
C TYR A 441 -16.64 5.39 -3.56
N VAL A 442 -15.82 4.49 -4.15
CA VAL A 442 -14.40 4.30 -3.80
C VAL A 442 -13.62 5.61 -3.96
N LYS A 443 -13.87 6.33 -5.06
CA LYS A 443 -13.21 7.63 -5.30
C LYS A 443 -13.59 8.69 -4.27
N TRP A 444 -14.86 8.75 -3.89
CA TRP A 444 -15.33 9.67 -2.84
C TRP A 444 -14.64 9.38 -1.50
N TRP A 445 -14.51 8.12 -1.14
CA TRP A 445 -13.79 7.71 0.08
C TRP A 445 -12.32 8.08 0.04
N GLN A 446 -11.63 7.86 -1.10
CA GLN A 446 -10.22 8.24 -1.26
C GLN A 446 -10.00 9.76 -1.13
N LEU A 447 -10.95 10.56 -1.58
CA LEU A 447 -10.85 12.02 -1.59
C LEU A 447 -11.50 12.68 -0.37
N LEU A 448 -12.27 11.93 0.43
CA LEU A 448 -13.12 12.42 1.53
C LEU A 448 -14.07 13.55 1.06
N ARG A 449 -14.54 13.50 -0.18
CA ARG A 449 -15.39 14.51 -0.84
C ARG A 449 -16.18 13.87 -1.97
N HIS A 450 -17.38 14.42 -2.22
CA HIS A 450 -18.18 14.08 -3.41
C HIS A 450 -18.94 15.30 -3.93
N ASN A 451 -19.26 15.29 -5.22
CA ASN A 451 -20.17 16.23 -5.87
C ASN A 451 -21.44 15.56 -6.41
N GLY A 452 -21.68 14.30 -6.02
CA GLY A 452 -22.83 13.52 -6.40
C GLY A 452 -22.72 12.83 -7.76
N LEU A 453 -23.89 12.37 -8.22
CA LEU A 453 -24.06 11.62 -9.46
C LEU A 453 -24.94 12.42 -10.44
N LEU A 454 -24.65 12.24 -11.72
CA LEU A 454 -25.48 12.69 -12.83
C LEU A 454 -25.99 11.47 -13.59
N PHE A 455 -27.30 11.34 -13.74
CA PHE A 455 -27.94 10.34 -14.61
C PHE A 455 -28.44 11.03 -15.87
N LYS A 456 -28.15 10.44 -17.02
CA LYS A 456 -28.65 10.90 -18.30
C LYS A 456 -28.91 9.72 -19.23
N MET A 457 -29.86 9.88 -20.14
CA MET A 457 -30.00 8.92 -21.22
C MET A 457 -28.74 8.96 -22.11
N ARG A 458 -28.28 7.79 -22.55
CA ARG A 458 -27.16 7.71 -23.50
C ARG A 458 -27.42 8.52 -24.76
N VAL A 459 -28.67 8.47 -25.23
CA VAL A 459 -29.15 9.23 -26.36
C VAL A 459 -30.15 10.28 -25.87
N GLU A 460 -29.82 11.56 -26.05
CA GLU A 460 -30.64 12.69 -25.67
C GLU A 460 -31.22 13.35 -26.96
N SER A 461 -31.92 12.60 -27.82
CA SER A 461 -32.46 13.12 -29.07
C SER A 461 -33.99 12.98 -29.15
N ALA A 462 -34.63 13.95 -29.80
CA ALA A 462 -36.08 13.99 -29.97
C ALA A 462 -36.66 12.90 -30.85
N SER A 463 -35.85 12.10 -31.54
CA SER A 463 -36.29 11.06 -32.44
C SER A 463 -36.46 9.67 -31.83
N GLU A 464 -36.20 9.53 -30.56
CA GLU A 464 -36.17 8.21 -29.89
C GLU A 464 -36.98 8.31 -28.56
N ASN A 465 -37.81 7.29 -28.30
CA ASN A 465 -38.67 7.24 -27.09
C ASN A 465 -37.88 6.91 -25.84
N TYR A 466 -37.09 7.85 -25.33
CA TYR A 466 -36.19 7.68 -24.19
C TYR A 466 -36.63 8.52 -22.99
N TRP A 467 -37.83 8.34 -22.53
CA TRP A 467 -38.37 9.01 -21.34
C TRP A 467 -38.58 8.00 -20.21
N ARG A 468 -38.14 8.34 -19.00
CA ARG A 468 -38.40 7.57 -17.78
C ARG A 468 -38.68 8.51 -16.62
N GLN A 469 -39.53 8.05 -15.72
CA GLN A 469 -39.76 8.68 -14.44
C GLN A 469 -39.34 7.78 -13.32
N PHE A 470 -38.63 8.33 -12.35
CA PHE A 470 -38.20 7.63 -11.14
C PHE A 470 -38.79 8.29 -9.91
N ALA A 471 -39.03 7.51 -8.85
CA ALA A 471 -39.38 8.03 -7.55
C ALA A 471 -38.18 8.83 -6.99
N SER A 472 -38.46 10.03 -6.48
CA SER A 472 -37.48 10.88 -5.80
C SER A 472 -37.33 10.51 -4.32
N ALA A 473 -36.41 11.12 -3.61
CA ALA A 473 -36.27 11.02 -2.16
C ALA A 473 -37.52 11.53 -1.38
N THR A 474 -38.37 12.29 -2.03
CA THR A 474 -39.62 12.81 -1.47
C THR A 474 -40.88 12.10 -2.00
N TYR A 475 -40.69 10.95 -2.69
CA TYR A 475 -41.84 10.21 -3.22
C TYR A 475 -42.73 9.67 -2.12
N SER A 476 -44.04 9.75 -2.30
CA SER A 476 -45.05 9.47 -1.29
C SER A 476 -45.07 8.00 -0.80
N ASP A 477 -44.72 7.05 -1.68
CA ASP A 477 -44.62 5.64 -1.31
C ASP A 477 -43.22 5.31 -0.79
N SER A 478 -43.08 5.23 0.53
CA SER A 478 -41.81 4.98 1.21
C SER A 478 -41.13 3.69 0.81
N SER A 479 -41.86 2.70 0.27
CA SER A 479 -41.29 1.47 -0.23
C SER A 479 -40.57 1.60 -1.56
N LYS A 480 -40.66 2.78 -2.20
CA LYS A 480 -40.05 3.09 -3.52
C LYS A 480 -39.02 4.21 -3.45
N LEU A 481 -38.67 4.68 -2.27
CA LEU A 481 -37.63 5.71 -2.10
C LEU A 481 -36.26 5.18 -2.55
N PRO A 482 -35.42 6.02 -3.18
CA PRO A 482 -34.08 5.64 -3.57
C PRO A 482 -33.21 5.37 -2.36
N TYR A 483 -32.29 4.46 -2.51
CA TYR A 483 -31.29 4.13 -1.50
C TYR A 483 -29.98 3.65 -2.13
N LEU A 484 -28.89 3.68 -1.34
CA LEU A 484 -27.59 3.18 -1.73
C LEU A 484 -27.23 1.97 -0.87
N THR A 485 -26.80 0.89 -1.51
CA THR A 485 -26.18 -0.24 -0.81
C THR A 485 -24.68 -0.24 -1.01
N VAL A 486 -23.93 -0.58 0.04
CA VAL A 486 -22.48 -0.73 0.01
C VAL A 486 -22.12 -2.06 0.64
N VAL A 487 -21.45 -2.93 -0.12
CA VAL A 487 -20.92 -4.20 0.38
C VAL A 487 -19.44 -4.07 0.65
N TYR A 488 -19.00 -4.47 1.84
CA TYR A 488 -17.62 -4.34 2.28
C TYR A 488 -17.18 -5.47 3.22
N ASP A 489 -15.85 -5.68 3.33
CA ASP A 489 -15.29 -6.73 4.16
C ASP A 489 -15.30 -6.37 5.65
N GLU A 490 -15.60 -7.36 6.50
CA GLU A 490 -15.48 -7.25 7.97
C GLU A 490 -14.05 -7.62 8.42
N PRO A 491 -13.42 -6.86 9.33
CA PRO A 491 -12.12 -7.25 9.87
C PRO A 491 -12.26 -8.50 10.75
N GLU A 492 -11.50 -9.54 10.40
CA GLU A 492 -11.49 -10.82 11.14
C GLU A 492 -10.34 -10.87 12.15
N SER A 493 -9.21 -10.27 11.82
CA SER A 493 -8.06 -10.23 12.72
C SER A 493 -7.19 -8.99 12.52
N LEU A 494 -6.42 -8.67 13.56
CA LEU A 494 -5.46 -7.59 13.61
C LEU A 494 -4.09 -8.15 13.99
N SER A 495 -3.03 -7.70 13.31
CA SER A 495 -1.66 -8.03 13.66
C SER A 495 -0.73 -6.82 13.51
N ILE A 496 0.45 -6.88 14.13
CA ILE A 496 1.48 -5.83 14.02
C ILE A 496 2.61 -6.33 13.13
N ASN A 497 3.01 -5.50 12.19
CA ASN A 497 4.15 -5.75 11.34
C ASN A 497 5.27 -4.71 11.56
N PRO A 498 6.50 -5.15 11.93
CA PRO A 498 6.90 -6.55 12.17
C PRO A 498 6.34 -7.12 13.48
N SER A 499 6.17 -8.46 13.55
CA SER A 499 5.65 -9.17 14.72
C SER A 499 6.57 -9.11 15.95
N SER A 500 7.79 -8.65 15.79
CA SER A 500 8.73 -8.25 16.85
C SER A 500 9.57 -7.09 16.35
N ILE A 501 9.85 -6.12 17.23
CA ILE A 501 10.55 -4.88 16.86
C ILE A 501 11.89 -4.80 17.60
N GLN A 502 12.94 -4.42 16.89
CA GLN A 502 14.25 -4.16 17.46
C GLN A 502 14.75 -2.78 17.02
N LEU A 503 14.96 -1.90 17.97
CA LEU A 503 15.47 -0.54 17.76
C LEU A 503 16.74 -0.30 18.58
N TYR A 504 17.53 0.69 18.19
CA TYR A 504 18.61 1.21 19.01
C TYR A 504 18.16 2.50 19.71
N THR A 505 18.77 2.83 20.85
CA THR A 505 18.45 4.04 21.60
C THR A 505 18.48 5.28 20.70
N GLY A 506 17.42 6.09 20.76
CA GLY A 506 17.25 7.31 19.94
C GLY A 506 16.58 7.08 18.58
N GLU A 507 16.42 5.83 18.13
CA GLU A 507 15.73 5.55 16.87
C GLU A 507 14.22 5.72 16.99
N GLN A 508 13.61 6.05 15.84
CA GLN A 508 12.16 6.12 15.66
C GLN A 508 11.72 5.12 14.61
N PHE A 509 10.52 4.56 14.78
CA PHE A 509 9.94 3.61 13.86
C PHE A 509 8.42 3.62 13.98
N SER A 510 7.70 3.48 12.88
CA SER A 510 6.24 3.31 12.86
C SER A 510 5.90 1.93 12.32
N PRO A 511 5.50 0.99 13.18
CA PRO A 511 4.99 -0.29 12.73
C PRO A 511 3.66 -0.10 12.00
N SER A 512 3.31 -1.02 11.13
CA SER A 512 1.99 -1.06 10.51
C SER A 512 1.09 -2.05 11.23
N ALA A 513 -0.18 -1.64 11.42
CA ALA A 513 -1.25 -2.57 11.77
C ALA A 513 -1.72 -3.25 10.47
N VAL A 514 -1.83 -4.57 10.50
CA VAL A 514 -2.29 -5.38 9.36
C VAL A 514 -3.61 -6.01 9.72
N ILE A 515 -4.62 -5.70 8.93
CA ILE A 515 -5.99 -6.17 9.07
C ILE A 515 -6.22 -7.32 8.08
N THR A 516 -6.96 -8.33 8.48
CA THR A 516 -7.36 -9.43 7.61
C THR A 516 -8.90 -9.50 7.57
N PRO A 517 -9.54 -9.63 6.40
CA PRO A 517 -8.93 -9.55 5.07
C PRO A 517 -8.33 -8.17 4.77
N PRO A 518 -7.37 -8.06 3.83
CA PRO A 518 -6.75 -6.78 3.47
C PRO A 518 -7.80 -5.78 2.99
N GLY A 519 -7.76 -4.58 3.56
CA GLY A 519 -8.70 -3.52 3.20
C GLY A 519 -10.03 -3.56 3.96
N ALA A 520 -10.28 -4.54 4.84
CA ALA A 520 -11.50 -4.58 5.65
C ALA A 520 -11.72 -3.27 6.41
N ALA A 521 -13.00 -2.89 6.55
CA ALA A 521 -13.41 -1.67 7.23
C ALA A 521 -12.94 -1.66 8.70
N TYR A 522 -12.29 -0.60 9.13
CA TYR A 522 -11.79 -0.50 10.50
C TYR A 522 -12.14 0.83 11.17
N GLY A 523 -12.24 0.77 12.51
CA GLY A 523 -12.44 1.94 13.35
C GLY A 523 -11.13 2.63 13.74
N ILE A 524 -11.19 3.50 14.75
CA ILE A 524 -10.02 4.20 15.27
C ILE A 524 -9.08 3.18 15.94
N MET A 525 -7.78 3.29 15.63
CA MET A 525 -6.74 2.49 16.25
C MET A 525 -6.05 3.27 17.36
N TYR A 526 -5.83 2.62 18.50
CA TYR A 526 -5.13 3.20 19.64
C TYR A 526 -3.88 2.38 19.95
N TRP A 527 -2.73 3.03 19.93
CA TRP A 527 -1.44 2.43 20.20
C TRP A 527 -1.00 2.68 21.63
N SER A 528 -0.32 1.71 22.23
CA SER A 528 0.21 1.82 23.58
C SER A 528 1.54 1.09 23.77
N SER A 529 2.32 1.50 24.78
CA SER A 529 3.54 0.84 25.22
C SER A 529 3.41 0.48 26.71
N SER A 530 3.72 -0.76 27.07
CA SER A 530 3.68 -1.22 28.46
C SER A 530 4.75 -0.60 29.36
N ASN A 531 5.84 -0.05 28.77
CA ASN A 531 6.89 0.65 29.48
C ASN A 531 7.42 1.85 28.67
N THR A 532 6.87 3.02 28.96
CA THR A 532 7.22 4.27 28.29
C THR A 532 8.64 4.80 28.62
N GLY A 533 9.30 4.23 29.62
CA GLY A 533 10.71 4.50 29.94
C GLY A 533 11.66 3.79 28.96
N VAL A 534 11.30 2.63 28.46
CA VAL A 534 12.04 1.90 27.40
C VAL A 534 11.75 2.52 26.04
N ALA A 535 10.47 2.69 25.68
CA ALA A 535 10.05 3.34 24.46
C ALA A 535 8.68 3.98 24.63
N SER A 536 8.52 5.22 24.18
CA SER A 536 7.22 5.87 24.04
C SER A 536 6.64 5.60 22.65
N ILE A 537 5.31 5.66 22.55
CA ILE A 537 4.58 5.53 21.29
C ILE A 537 3.52 6.64 21.22
N ASP A 538 3.36 7.22 20.07
CA ASP A 538 2.24 8.12 19.78
C ASP A 538 0.96 7.29 19.63
N TYR A 539 -0.06 7.63 20.41
CA TYR A 539 -1.26 6.81 20.54
C TYR A 539 -2.10 6.75 19.26
N ALA A 540 -2.04 7.77 18.42
CA ALA A 540 -2.83 7.87 17.19
C ALA A 540 -2.07 7.37 15.95
N THR A 541 -0.78 7.69 15.85
CA THR A 541 0.03 7.39 14.66
C THR A 541 0.85 6.09 14.77
N GLY A 542 0.98 5.54 15.98
CA GLY A 542 1.83 4.37 16.22
C GLY A 542 3.34 4.66 16.13
N LYS A 543 3.76 5.94 16.10
CA LYS A 543 5.17 6.30 16.01
C LYS A 543 5.89 6.03 17.32
N ILE A 544 6.80 5.08 17.31
CA ILE A 544 7.65 4.68 18.43
C ILE A 544 8.88 5.56 18.50
N THR A 545 9.31 5.93 19.73
CA THR A 545 10.62 6.53 20.01
C THR A 545 11.32 5.69 21.08
N ALA A 546 12.44 5.05 20.72
CA ALA A 546 13.27 4.25 21.60
C ALA A 546 14.08 5.16 22.57
N LYS A 547 13.94 4.96 23.88
CA LYS A 547 14.54 5.83 24.90
C LYS A 547 15.73 5.19 25.62
N SER A 548 15.56 3.99 26.16
CA SER A 548 16.59 3.30 26.90
C SER A 548 16.62 1.80 26.60
N PRO A 549 17.79 1.13 26.72
CA PRO A 549 17.90 -0.30 26.52
C PRO A 549 16.94 -1.08 27.42
N GLY A 550 16.27 -2.09 26.86
CA GLY A 550 15.31 -2.90 27.58
C GLY A 550 14.27 -3.50 26.64
N THR A 551 13.23 -4.11 27.22
CA THR A 551 12.11 -4.72 26.48
C THR A 551 10.79 -4.13 26.94
N THR A 552 9.89 -3.86 26.02
CA THR A 552 8.51 -3.43 26.27
C THR A 552 7.55 -4.09 25.27
N THR A 553 6.28 -4.14 25.62
CA THR A 553 5.22 -4.60 24.72
C THR A 553 4.57 -3.39 24.05
N ILE A 554 4.49 -3.42 22.73
CA ILE A 554 3.71 -2.47 21.93
C ILE A 554 2.39 -3.15 21.59
N SER A 555 1.29 -2.47 21.85
CA SER A 555 -0.05 -2.96 21.58
C SER A 555 -0.84 -1.98 20.74
N VAL A 556 -1.73 -2.50 19.90
CA VAL A 556 -2.73 -1.73 19.17
C VAL A 556 -4.10 -2.35 19.44
N ILE A 557 -5.09 -1.49 19.69
CA ILE A 557 -6.49 -1.87 19.84
C ILE A 557 -7.26 -1.15 18.74
N MET A 558 -8.12 -1.86 18.05
CA MET A 558 -9.01 -1.35 17.02
C MET A 558 -10.46 -1.64 17.41
N ASN A 559 -11.27 -0.58 17.43
CA ASN A 559 -12.71 -0.72 17.63
C ASN A 559 -13.38 -0.90 16.25
N THR A 560 -14.07 -2.00 16.04
CA THR A 560 -14.81 -2.31 14.81
C THR A 560 -16.30 -1.99 14.92
N GLY A 561 -16.75 -1.44 16.06
CA GLY A 561 -18.18 -1.26 16.34
C GLY A 561 -18.87 -2.56 16.84
N SER A 562 -18.51 -3.71 16.27
CA SER A 562 -19.04 -5.03 16.66
C SER A 562 -18.17 -5.76 17.66
N ALA A 563 -16.84 -5.50 17.66
CA ALA A 563 -15.86 -6.08 18.55
C ALA A 563 -14.62 -5.19 18.69
N ASN A 564 -13.83 -5.41 19.73
CA ASN A 564 -12.50 -4.84 19.86
C ASN A 564 -11.48 -5.90 19.41
N LEU A 565 -10.82 -5.66 18.28
CA LEU A 565 -9.65 -6.44 17.88
C LEU A 565 -8.40 -5.83 18.51
N SER A 566 -7.49 -6.67 18.98
CA SER A 566 -6.23 -6.22 19.53
C SER A 566 -5.06 -7.06 19.04
N ALA A 567 -3.90 -6.43 18.92
CA ALA A 567 -2.64 -7.10 18.62
C ALA A 567 -1.52 -6.53 19.47
N SER A 568 -0.51 -7.35 19.73
CA SER A 568 0.68 -6.91 20.43
C SER A 568 1.96 -7.51 19.84
N CYS A 569 3.08 -6.79 19.99
CA CYS A 569 4.40 -7.29 19.63
C CYS A 569 5.43 -6.86 20.69
N THR A 570 6.53 -7.62 20.77
CA THR A 570 7.65 -7.29 21.64
C THR A 570 8.58 -6.30 20.95
N LEU A 571 8.89 -5.19 21.62
CA LEU A 571 9.94 -4.25 21.25
C LEU A 571 11.16 -4.42 22.15
N THR A 572 12.33 -4.64 21.54
CA THR A 572 13.62 -4.65 22.24
C THR A 572 14.42 -3.42 21.81
N VAL A 573 14.84 -2.61 22.78
CA VAL A 573 15.73 -1.48 22.55
C VAL A 573 17.15 -1.88 22.93
N LEU A 574 18.10 -1.69 22.03
CA LEU A 574 19.52 -1.99 22.19
C LEU A 574 20.35 -0.71 22.37
N SER A 575 21.51 -0.85 23.02
CA SER A 575 22.54 0.18 23.04
C SER A 575 23.41 0.12 21.77
N GLY A 576 24.06 1.25 21.41
CA GLY A 576 25.00 1.30 20.27
C GLY A 576 24.34 1.65 18.93
N THR A 577 25.01 1.24 17.84
CA THR A 577 24.57 1.53 16.46
C THR A 577 24.20 0.26 15.71
N PRO A 578 23.25 0.30 14.76
CA PRO A 578 22.93 -0.84 13.91
C PRO A 578 24.16 -1.39 13.17
N PRO A 579 24.21 -2.72 12.91
CA PRO A 579 25.34 -3.32 12.19
C PRO A 579 25.44 -2.89 10.72
N ALA A 580 24.33 -2.50 10.09
CA ALA A 580 24.28 -1.88 8.78
C ALA A 580 23.25 -0.75 8.80
N LYS A 581 23.45 0.29 7.98
CA LYS A 581 22.45 1.36 7.78
C LYS A 581 21.22 0.79 7.09
N ALA A 582 20.05 1.25 7.44
CA ALA A 582 18.84 0.96 6.70
C ALA A 582 18.97 1.54 5.28
N ASP A 583 18.60 0.74 4.28
CA ASP A 583 18.71 1.10 2.86
C ASP A 583 20.14 1.42 2.36
N GLY A 584 21.17 1.07 3.13
CA GLY A 584 22.57 1.25 2.73
C GLY A 584 22.99 0.30 1.61
N GLU A 585 23.91 0.76 0.76
CA GLU A 585 24.47 -0.03 -0.33
C GLU A 585 25.84 -0.57 0.06
N TYR A 586 26.03 -1.89 -0.08
CA TYR A 586 27.22 -2.57 0.41
C TYR A 586 27.82 -3.52 -0.61
N TYR A 587 29.15 -3.61 -0.59
CA TYR A 587 29.89 -4.82 -0.95
C TYR A 587 30.03 -5.72 0.28
N ILE A 588 29.74 -7.00 0.14
CA ILE A 588 29.87 -8.00 1.21
C ILE A 588 31.15 -8.80 0.98
N PHE A 589 32.26 -8.36 1.55
CA PHE A 589 33.57 -8.96 1.38
C PHE A 589 33.81 -10.09 2.38
N ASN A 590 34.28 -11.25 1.92
CA ASN A 590 34.81 -12.26 2.81
C ASN A 590 36.09 -11.74 3.49
N ASN A 591 36.16 -11.81 4.81
CA ASN A 591 37.28 -11.25 5.57
C ASN A 591 38.63 -11.99 5.36
N TRP A 592 38.56 -13.27 5.01
CA TRP A 592 39.75 -14.09 4.76
C TRP A 592 40.39 -13.75 3.42
N CYS A 593 39.67 -13.92 2.34
CA CYS A 593 40.15 -13.80 0.97
C CYS A 593 39.90 -12.42 0.34
N CYS A 594 39.26 -11.49 1.04
CA CYS A 594 38.91 -10.13 0.58
C CYS A 594 38.12 -10.09 -0.74
N LYS A 595 37.41 -11.14 -1.09
CA LYS A 595 36.57 -11.21 -2.29
C LYS A 595 35.14 -10.84 -1.96
N PRO A 596 34.46 -9.98 -2.76
CA PRO A 596 33.06 -9.66 -2.56
C PRO A 596 32.16 -10.81 -2.98
N SER A 597 30.99 -10.90 -2.32
CA SER A 597 29.89 -11.75 -2.74
C SER A 597 29.27 -11.19 -4.02
N MET A 598 29.08 -12.04 -5.02
CA MET A 598 28.60 -11.68 -6.35
C MET A 598 27.50 -12.64 -6.78
N ILE A 599 26.54 -12.15 -7.56
CA ILE A 599 25.59 -12.99 -8.27
C ILE A 599 26.32 -13.69 -9.41
N LYS A 600 26.25 -15.03 -9.46
CA LYS A 600 26.96 -15.85 -10.44
C LYS A 600 26.67 -15.37 -11.86
N ASP A 601 27.74 -15.07 -12.61
CA ASP A 601 27.71 -14.59 -14.01
C ASP A 601 26.83 -13.34 -14.24
N GLY A 602 26.46 -12.62 -13.16
CA GLY A 602 25.56 -11.47 -13.23
C GLY A 602 24.11 -11.82 -13.58
N SER A 603 23.73 -13.09 -13.56
CA SER A 603 22.40 -13.55 -13.97
C SER A 603 21.34 -13.24 -12.93
N MET A 604 20.37 -12.41 -13.27
CA MET A 604 19.22 -12.02 -12.44
C MET A 604 18.05 -13.03 -12.53
N THR A 605 18.36 -14.32 -12.74
CA THR A 605 17.36 -15.39 -12.80
C THR A 605 17.11 -15.96 -11.39
N ASP A 606 15.85 -16.28 -11.09
CA ASP A 606 15.48 -16.94 -9.82
C ASP A 606 16.28 -18.23 -9.63
N GLY A 607 16.83 -18.42 -8.44
CA GLY A 607 17.68 -19.57 -8.09
C GLY A 607 19.13 -19.46 -8.45
N THR A 608 19.59 -18.36 -9.09
CA THR A 608 21.01 -18.13 -9.39
C THR A 608 21.81 -18.13 -8.08
N LYS A 609 22.92 -18.86 -8.05
CA LYS A 609 23.83 -18.92 -6.90
C LYS A 609 24.51 -17.58 -6.64
N VAL A 610 24.79 -17.34 -5.37
CA VAL A 610 25.72 -16.30 -4.93
C VAL A 610 27.07 -16.97 -4.69
N TRP A 611 28.11 -16.43 -5.32
CA TRP A 611 29.48 -16.89 -5.18
C TRP A 611 30.42 -15.74 -4.78
N GLN A 612 31.67 -16.00 -4.55
CA GLN A 612 32.69 -14.97 -4.35
C GLN A 612 33.61 -14.89 -5.57
N MET A 613 34.02 -13.69 -5.94
CA MET A 613 34.93 -13.44 -7.05
C MET A 613 35.78 -12.20 -6.77
N ASN A 614 36.93 -12.07 -7.45
CA ASN A 614 37.72 -10.84 -7.35
C ASN A 614 36.91 -9.62 -7.86
N TRP A 615 37.06 -8.51 -7.18
CA TRP A 615 36.43 -7.28 -7.60
C TRP A 615 36.97 -6.78 -8.92
N SER A 616 36.09 -6.32 -9.81
CA SER A 616 36.44 -5.57 -11.03
C SER A 616 35.34 -4.55 -11.30
N SER A 617 35.67 -3.48 -11.97
CA SER A 617 34.69 -2.44 -12.35
C SER A 617 33.58 -2.98 -13.25
N SER A 618 33.88 -3.95 -14.12
CA SER A 618 32.90 -4.61 -14.98
C SER A 618 31.89 -5.48 -14.22
N ASN A 619 32.32 -6.13 -13.13
CA ASN A 619 31.47 -7.01 -12.32
C ASN A 619 30.84 -6.31 -11.11
N ALA A 620 31.26 -5.08 -10.79
CA ALA A 620 30.80 -4.31 -9.64
C ALA A 620 29.28 -4.20 -9.52
N PRO A 621 28.49 -4.03 -10.59
CA PRO A 621 27.03 -3.99 -10.50
C PRO A 621 26.40 -5.25 -9.90
N SER A 622 26.98 -6.44 -10.17
CA SER A 622 26.51 -7.73 -9.67
C SER A 622 27.01 -8.07 -8.25
N MET A 623 27.84 -7.21 -7.68
CA MET A 623 28.43 -7.34 -6.35
C MET A 623 27.77 -6.41 -5.32
N LYS A 624 26.93 -5.47 -5.76
CA LYS A 624 26.29 -4.48 -4.92
C LYS A 624 24.98 -5.01 -4.33
N TRP A 625 24.85 -4.86 -3.02
CA TRP A 625 23.71 -5.30 -2.26
C TRP A 625 23.10 -4.15 -1.49
N LYS A 626 21.79 -3.93 -1.61
CA LYS A 626 21.03 -3.02 -0.77
C LYS A 626 20.65 -3.75 0.51
N ALA A 627 21.07 -3.24 1.67
CA ALA A 627 20.73 -3.78 2.97
C ALA A 627 19.46 -3.10 3.48
N ILE A 628 18.33 -3.81 3.50
CA ILE A 628 17.03 -3.33 3.97
C ILE A 628 16.84 -3.85 5.38
N ARG A 629 16.68 -2.94 6.34
CA ARG A 629 16.43 -3.31 7.73
C ARG A 629 14.96 -3.64 7.94
N LEU A 630 14.67 -4.82 8.46
CA LEU A 630 13.31 -5.29 8.69
C LEU A 630 12.77 -4.94 10.10
N TYR A 631 13.57 -4.26 10.91
CA TYR A 631 13.26 -3.84 12.29
C TYR A 631 12.83 -4.96 13.26
N ASN A 632 12.88 -6.21 12.84
CA ASN A 632 12.66 -7.42 13.66
C ASN A 632 13.96 -8.09 14.09
N GLY A 633 15.11 -7.40 13.99
CA GLY A 633 16.46 -7.92 14.24
C GLY A 633 17.14 -8.56 13.03
N TYR A 634 16.48 -8.54 11.88
CA TYR A 634 16.99 -9.12 10.63
C TYR A 634 17.09 -8.06 9.52
N TYR A 635 17.84 -8.44 8.48
CA TYR A 635 18.06 -7.67 7.26
C TYR A 635 17.67 -8.47 6.04
N LEU A 636 17.26 -7.79 5.01
CA LEU A 636 17.04 -8.30 3.67
C LEU A 636 18.13 -7.70 2.77
N PHE A 637 18.79 -8.53 1.97
CA PHE A 637 19.79 -8.08 0.99
C PHE A 637 19.22 -8.26 -0.41
N ARG A 638 18.98 -7.15 -1.10
CA ARG A 638 18.55 -7.16 -2.50
C ARG A 638 19.72 -6.80 -3.43
N PRO A 639 19.83 -7.45 -4.60
CA PRO A 639 20.67 -6.90 -5.67
C PRO A 639 20.23 -5.46 -5.99
N LEU A 640 21.18 -4.56 -6.21
CA LEU A 640 20.84 -3.15 -6.45
C LEU A 640 19.90 -2.96 -7.66
N ASN A 641 20.01 -3.83 -8.66
CA ASN A 641 19.23 -3.76 -9.91
C ASN A 641 17.93 -4.59 -9.88
N SER A 642 17.45 -5.02 -8.71
CA SER A 642 16.22 -5.81 -8.59
C SER A 642 15.40 -5.40 -7.39
N SER A 643 14.10 -5.17 -7.61
CA SER A 643 13.11 -4.94 -6.56
C SER A 643 12.44 -6.23 -6.04
N THR A 644 12.59 -7.36 -6.76
CA THR A 644 11.87 -8.60 -6.43
C THR A 644 12.78 -9.74 -5.97
N LEU A 645 14.06 -9.73 -6.39
CA LEU A 645 15.04 -10.75 -6.00
C LEU A 645 15.70 -10.40 -4.66
N ALA A 646 16.05 -11.43 -3.89
CA ALA A 646 16.77 -11.26 -2.64
C ALA A 646 17.75 -12.44 -2.38
N MET A 647 18.84 -12.11 -1.69
CA MET A 647 19.78 -13.10 -1.16
C MET A 647 19.05 -14.05 -0.21
N SER A 648 19.10 -15.33 -0.48
CA SER A 648 18.30 -16.34 0.19
C SER A 648 19.10 -17.58 0.54
N ALA A 649 18.85 -18.12 1.72
CA ALA A 649 19.36 -19.40 2.17
C ALA A 649 18.51 -20.53 1.59
N TYR A 650 19.05 -21.30 0.67
CA TYR A 650 18.34 -22.42 0.05
C TYR A 650 19.14 -23.71 0.14
N SER A 651 18.61 -24.70 0.87
CA SER A 651 19.35 -25.92 1.21
C SER A 651 20.69 -25.57 1.91
N SER A 652 21.82 -25.98 1.36
CA SER A 652 23.16 -25.68 1.87
C SER A 652 23.89 -24.57 1.13
N THR A 653 23.18 -23.82 0.24
CA THR A 653 23.79 -22.79 -0.59
C THR A 653 23.10 -21.44 -0.41
N VAL A 654 23.77 -20.37 -0.84
CA VAL A 654 23.20 -19.03 -0.92
C VAL A 654 22.85 -18.74 -2.39
N THR A 655 21.60 -18.37 -2.63
CA THR A 655 21.07 -18.05 -3.97
C THR A 655 20.34 -16.73 -3.93
N ILE A 656 20.02 -16.15 -5.09
CA ILE A 656 18.97 -15.13 -5.18
C ILE A 656 17.64 -15.81 -5.47
N LYS A 657 16.57 -15.36 -4.81
CA LYS A 657 15.20 -15.87 -4.99
C LYS A 657 14.23 -14.72 -5.23
N ASN A 658 13.26 -14.96 -6.12
CA ASN A 658 12.14 -14.06 -6.28
C ASN A 658 11.21 -14.20 -5.07
N ILE A 659 11.14 -13.16 -4.26
CA ILE A 659 10.30 -13.08 -3.05
C ILE A 659 9.25 -11.98 -3.16
N GLY A 660 9.06 -11.41 -4.35
CA GLY A 660 8.21 -10.23 -4.56
C GLY A 660 8.89 -8.93 -4.11
N SER A 661 8.16 -7.83 -4.26
CA SER A 661 8.69 -6.48 -3.97
C SER A 661 8.52 -6.04 -2.52
N SER A 662 7.79 -6.79 -1.68
CA SER A 662 7.60 -6.43 -0.27
C SER A 662 8.92 -6.40 0.50
N ASN A 663 9.08 -5.38 1.34
CA ASN A 663 10.16 -5.24 2.31
C ASN A 663 9.65 -5.36 3.74
N SER A 664 8.42 -5.83 3.93
CA SER A 664 7.79 -6.04 5.22
C SER A 664 8.34 -7.31 5.88
N ALA A 665 8.65 -7.26 7.16
CA ALA A 665 9.21 -8.38 7.90
C ALA A 665 8.31 -9.62 7.93
N ASN A 666 6.99 -9.44 7.82
CA ASN A 666 6.02 -10.53 7.83
C ASN A 666 5.86 -11.18 6.46
N ASP A 667 6.06 -10.42 5.38
CA ASP A 667 5.90 -10.90 4.00
C ASP A 667 7.19 -11.52 3.45
N VAL A 668 8.35 -11.04 3.92
CA VAL A 668 9.65 -11.58 3.50
C VAL A 668 9.82 -12.99 4.06
N PRO A 669 10.03 -14.02 3.22
CA PRO A 669 10.25 -15.39 3.69
C PRO A 669 11.48 -15.50 4.61
N TYR A 670 11.42 -16.37 5.61
CA TYR A 670 12.51 -16.53 6.59
C TYR A 670 13.87 -16.90 5.98
N HIS A 671 13.88 -17.58 4.83
CA HIS A 671 15.13 -17.91 4.12
C HIS A 671 15.83 -16.69 3.52
N ALA A 672 15.11 -15.56 3.32
CA ALA A 672 15.67 -14.31 2.81
C ALA A 672 15.98 -13.28 3.93
N GLN A 673 15.68 -13.60 5.18
CA GLN A 673 15.96 -12.75 6.34
C GLN A 673 17.28 -13.14 6.98
N TRP A 674 18.21 -12.19 7.12
CA TRP A 674 19.57 -12.42 7.59
C TRP A 674 19.86 -11.67 8.89
N ARG A 675 20.36 -12.38 9.92
CA ARG A 675 20.92 -11.75 11.12
C ARG A 675 22.36 -11.34 10.85
N ILE A 676 22.69 -10.09 11.16
CA ILE A 676 24.05 -9.58 11.12
C ILE A 676 24.59 -9.53 12.55
N THR A 677 25.54 -10.39 12.87
CA THR A 677 26.27 -10.33 14.16
C THR A 677 27.58 -9.57 13.93
N LYS A 678 27.73 -8.38 14.52
CA LYS A 678 28.92 -7.52 14.40
C LYS A 678 29.88 -7.79 15.55
N TYR A 679 31.17 -7.86 15.25
CA TYR A 679 32.27 -8.03 16.21
C TYR A 679 33.01 -6.70 16.42
N SER A 680 33.78 -6.58 17.52
CA SER A 680 34.51 -5.35 17.88
C SER A 680 35.56 -4.93 16.85
N ASP A 681 36.10 -5.86 16.07
CA ASP A 681 37.07 -5.62 15.00
C ASP A 681 36.44 -5.27 13.64
N GLY A 682 35.11 -5.07 13.62
CA GLY A 682 34.35 -4.71 12.42
C GLY A 682 33.98 -5.87 11.50
N ARG A 683 34.38 -7.11 11.85
CA ARG A 683 33.90 -8.32 11.15
C ARG A 683 32.43 -8.54 11.44
N VAL A 684 31.72 -9.19 10.52
CA VAL A 684 30.34 -9.61 10.70
C VAL A 684 30.17 -11.08 10.35
N LYS A 685 29.15 -11.71 10.97
CA LYS A 685 28.66 -13.03 10.61
C LYS A 685 27.23 -12.88 10.11
N LEU A 686 26.89 -13.54 9.01
CA LEU A 686 25.56 -13.52 8.39
C LEU A 686 24.91 -14.89 8.60
N SER A 687 23.80 -14.94 9.33
CA SER A 687 23.04 -16.17 9.63
C SER A 687 21.59 -16.02 9.15
N PRO A 688 21.03 -17.00 8.40
CA PRO A 688 19.66 -16.92 7.91
C PRO A 688 18.65 -17.18 9.04
N ARG A 689 17.51 -16.51 9.00
CA ARG A 689 16.42 -16.72 9.97
C ARG A 689 15.81 -18.12 9.88
N SER A 690 15.80 -18.72 8.71
CA SER A 690 15.28 -20.08 8.48
C SER A 690 16.04 -21.16 9.26
N ASN A 691 17.32 -20.91 9.55
CA ASN A 691 18.14 -21.77 10.42
C ASN A 691 19.31 -20.96 11.01
N THR A 692 19.13 -20.45 12.22
CA THR A 692 20.10 -19.58 12.91
C THR A 692 21.37 -20.29 13.38
N SER A 693 21.43 -21.63 13.34
CA SER A 693 22.65 -22.39 13.61
C SER A 693 23.64 -22.36 12.43
N LEU A 694 23.16 -22.01 11.24
CA LEU A 694 23.98 -21.88 10.03
C LEU A 694 24.49 -20.44 9.86
N CYS A 695 25.62 -20.32 9.19
CA CYS A 695 26.14 -19.05 8.71
C CYS A 695 26.68 -19.15 7.28
N MET A 696 26.67 -18.02 6.62
CA MET A 696 27.26 -17.84 5.31
C MET A 696 28.77 -18.03 5.38
N GLN A 697 29.36 -18.84 4.51
CA GLN A 697 30.80 -19.04 4.40
C GLN A 697 31.22 -19.48 2.99
N THR A 698 32.48 -19.42 2.68
CA THR A 698 33.01 -19.95 1.43
C THR A 698 33.18 -21.46 1.54
N ASN A 699 33.10 -22.19 0.42
CA ASN A 699 33.24 -23.64 0.41
C ASN A 699 34.67 -24.10 0.79
N ARG A 700 35.70 -23.31 0.45
CA ARG A 700 37.09 -23.57 0.79
C ARG A 700 37.83 -22.30 1.16
N ALA A 701 38.81 -22.41 2.03
CA ALA A 701 39.74 -21.32 2.34
C ALA A 701 40.74 -21.07 1.19
N ASN A 702 40.29 -21.08 -0.04
CA ASN A 702 41.15 -21.05 -1.20
C ASN A 702 41.30 -19.62 -1.77
N ASN A 703 42.51 -19.21 -2.10
CA ASN A 703 42.78 -17.94 -2.77
C ASN A 703 42.47 -17.96 -4.26
N GLY A 704 41.90 -19.06 -4.77
CA GLY A 704 41.63 -19.27 -6.19
C GLY A 704 40.48 -18.45 -6.78
N ALA A 705 40.10 -18.83 -8.00
CA ALA A 705 39.01 -18.22 -8.76
C ALA A 705 37.64 -18.23 -8.02
N ALA A 706 36.56 -17.93 -8.72
CA ALA A 706 35.21 -17.93 -8.22
C ALA A 706 34.83 -19.22 -7.43
N GLU A 707 34.22 -19.06 -6.27
CA GLU A 707 33.77 -20.14 -5.40
C GLU A 707 32.33 -19.93 -4.91
N ASP A 708 31.56 -21.02 -4.81
CA ASP A 708 30.22 -21.01 -4.25
C ASP A 708 30.26 -20.59 -2.76
N ILE A 709 29.29 -19.75 -2.39
CA ILE A 709 29.01 -19.43 -1.00
C ILE A 709 28.03 -20.46 -0.47
N ILE A 710 28.36 -21.07 0.65
CA ILE A 710 27.59 -22.12 1.30
C ILE A 710 27.08 -21.70 2.68
N LEU A 711 26.22 -22.52 3.26
CA LEU A 711 25.71 -22.42 4.62
C LEU A 711 26.24 -23.61 5.44
N ALA A 712 26.89 -23.32 6.54
CA ALA A 712 27.38 -24.36 7.45
C ALA A 712 27.34 -23.88 8.90
N SER A 713 27.38 -24.85 9.84
CA SER A 713 27.35 -24.58 11.28
C SER A 713 28.72 -24.26 11.88
N SER A 714 29.79 -24.61 11.20
CA SER A 714 31.16 -24.28 11.64
C SER A 714 31.42 -22.76 11.43
N THR A 715 32.30 -22.20 12.25
CA THR A 715 32.67 -20.78 12.17
C THR A 715 34.20 -20.62 11.99
N PRO A 716 34.79 -21.14 10.91
CA PRO A 716 36.19 -20.89 10.60
C PRO A 716 36.40 -19.43 10.17
N GLU A 717 37.64 -18.98 10.03
CA GLU A 717 37.97 -17.59 9.63
C GLU A 717 37.28 -17.15 8.33
N TYR A 718 37.05 -18.07 7.40
CA TYR A 718 36.35 -17.79 6.13
C TYR A 718 34.81 -17.70 6.25
N ALA A 719 34.26 -17.83 7.48
CA ALA A 719 32.86 -17.56 7.77
C ALA A 719 32.59 -16.09 8.18
N TYR A 720 33.60 -15.27 8.27
CA TYR A 720 33.47 -13.85 8.61
C TYR A 720 33.55 -12.98 7.37
N TYR A 721 32.76 -11.91 7.39
CA TYR A 721 32.66 -10.95 6.30
C TYR A 721 32.88 -9.53 6.82
N ARG A 722 33.01 -8.58 5.89
CA ARG A 722 32.94 -7.13 6.13
C ARG A 722 31.91 -6.54 5.21
N LEU A 723 31.04 -5.70 5.76
CA LEU A 723 30.14 -4.84 4.99
C LEU A 723 30.87 -3.54 4.73
N VAL A 724 31.20 -3.26 3.49
CA VAL A 724 31.86 -2.03 3.05
C VAL A 724 30.87 -1.26 2.22
N GLU A 725 30.55 -0.02 2.63
CA GLU A 725 29.70 0.86 1.84
C GLU A 725 30.29 1.05 0.45
N THR A 726 29.44 1.08 -0.59
CA THR A 726 29.93 1.09 -1.97
C THR A 726 30.79 2.30 -2.27
N ASP A 727 30.49 3.43 -1.64
CA ASP A 727 31.21 4.70 -1.82
C ASP A 727 32.52 4.77 -1.00
N ASP A 728 32.63 3.97 0.07
CA ASP A 728 33.81 3.89 0.92
C ASP A 728 34.83 2.87 0.40
N TYR A 729 34.47 2.04 -0.57
CA TYR A 729 35.37 1.02 -1.10
C TYR A 729 36.40 1.62 -2.07
N VAL A 730 37.65 1.56 -1.67
CA VAL A 730 38.79 1.92 -2.51
C VAL A 730 39.49 0.64 -2.95
N PRO A 731 39.35 0.23 -4.23
CA PRO A 731 40.02 -0.98 -4.72
C PRO A 731 41.52 -0.83 -4.77
N THR A 732 42.27 -1.95 -4.69
CA THR A 732 43.70 -1.95 -4.99
C THR A 732 43.91 -1.73 -6.49
N THR A 733 44.85 -0.85 -6.84
CA THR A 733 45.21 -0.51 -8.22
C THR A 733 46.62 -0.97 -8.61
N GLY A 734 47.39 -1.43 -7.62
CA GLY A 734 48.73 -1.92 -7.85
C GLY A 734 49.36 -2.55 -6.60
N ILE A 735 50.39 -3.36 -6.82
CA ILE A 735 51.28 -3.84 -5.77
C ILE A 735 52.69 -3.79 -6.29
N SER A 736 53.56 -3.06 -5.59
CA SER A 736 54.96 -2.91 -5.97
C SER A 736 55.87 -3.84 -5.14
N ILE A 737 56.69 -4.59 -5.83
CA ILE A 737 57.83 -5.36 -5.31
C ILE A 737 59.02 -5.18 -6.27
N PRO A 738 60.28 -5.48 -5.84
CA PRO A 738 61.42 -5.47 -6.73
C PRO A 738 61.18 -6.34 -7.97
N THR A 739 61.67 -5.88 -9.12
CA THR A 739 61.53 -6.61 -10.39
C THR A 739 62.45 -7.81 -10.52
N ASN A 740 63.60 -7.75 -9.85
CA ASN A 740 64.58 -8.83 -9.83
C ASN A 740 65.19 -9.00 -8.44
N VAL A 741 65.40 -10.23 -8.03
CA VAL A 741 66.14 -10.61 -6.83
C VAL A 741 67.18 -11.68 -7.21
N TYR A 742 68.38 -11.54 -6.68
CA TYR A 742 69.47 -12.47 -6.89
C TYR A 742 69.82 -13.12 -5.57
N LEU A 743 69.77 -14.43 -5.52
CA LEU A 743 70.02 -15.22 -4.33
C LEU A 743 71.10 -16.29 -4.60
N LEU A 744 71.87 -16.60 -3.58
CA LEU A 744 72.56 -17.86 -3.52
C LEU A 744 71.58 -19.01 -3.18
N LYS A 745 71.94 -20.24 -3.52
CA LYS A 745 71.11 -21.37 -3.06
C LYS A 745 71.07 -21.37 -1.53
N ASN A 746 69.91 -21.62 -0.94
CA ASN A 746 69.57 -21.51 0.49
C ASN A 746 69.58 -20.06 1.07
N GLY A 747 70.03 -19.09 0.24
CA GLY A 747 69.91 -17.67 0.61
C GLY A 747 68.42 -17.21 0.61
N THR A 748 68.14 -16.19 1.41
CA THR A 748 66.79 -15.63 1.60
C THR A 748 66.75 -14.17 1.26
N TYR A 749 65.53 -13.73 0.84
CA TYR A 749 65.21 -12.32 0.71
C TYR A 749 63.84 -12.01 1.26
N THR A 750 63.70 -10.93 2.02
CA THR A 750 62.43 -10.50 2.60
C THR A 750 61.85 -9.37 1.75
N PHE A 751 60.71 -9.60 1.13
CA PHE A 751 59.98 -8.60 0.41
C PHE A 751 59.28 -7.63 1.35
N SER A 752 59.12 -6.36 0.93
CA SER A 752 58.30 -5.34 1.55
C SER A 752 57.32 -4.80 0.50
N PRO A 753 56.25 -5.56 0.18
CA PRO A 753 55.29 -5.15 -0.84
C PRO A 753 54.57 -3.87 -0.45
N ILE A 754 54.42 -2.95 -1.41
CA ILE A 754 53.68 -1.69 -1.27
C ILE A 754 52.39 -1.80 -2.09
N VAL A 755 51.26 -1.86 -1.38
CA VAL A 755 49.93 -1.89 -2.00
C VAL A 755 49.49 -0.46 -2.31
N MET A 756 48.98 -0.23 -3.49
CA MET A 756 48.48 1.06 -3.98
C MET A 756 46.99 1.00 -4.28
N PRO A 757 46.25 2.11 -4.06
CA PRO A 757 46.68 3.34 -3.40
C PRO A 757 46.89 3.14 -1.90
N SER A 758 47.55 4.08 -1.22
CA SER A 758 47.87 3.99 0.21
C SER A 758 46.63 3.92 1.11
N ASN A 759 45.48 4.42 0.62
CA ASN A 759 44.17 4.34 1.27
C ASN A 759 43.28 3.20 0.77
N ALA A 760 43.86 2.18 0.04
CA ALA A 760 43.10 1.01 -0.36
C ALA A 760 42.40 0.35 0.84
N THR A 761 41.13 -0.05 0.68
CA THR A 761 40.31 -0.64 1.74
C THR A 761 40.93 -1.96 2.28
N PHE A 762 41.45 -2.77 1.39
CA PHE A 762 42.17 -3.99 1.74
C PHE A 762 43.61 -3.90 1.29
N LYS A 763 44.55 -4.22 2.20
CA LYS A 763 46.00 -4.27 1.91
C LYS A 763 46.56 -5.69 2.00
N LYS A 764 45.69 -6.69 1.90
CA LYS A 764 46.07 -8.10 1.94
C LYS A 764 46.49 -8.58 0.57
N TYR A 765 47.54 -9.38 0.56
CA TYR A 765 48.04 -10.03 -0.65
C TYR A 765 48.46 -11.48 -0.31
N GLY A 766 48.56 -12.32 -1.32
CA GLY A 766 49.08 -13.67 -1.26
C GLY A 766 50.26 -13.84 -2.20
N TRP A 767 51.05 -14.91 -2.00
CA TRP A 767 52.21 -15.23 -2.83
C TRP A 767 51.94 -16.38 -3.78
N GLU A 768 52.41 -16.24 -5.02
CA GLU A 768 52.45 -17.26 -6.05
C GLU A 768 53.88 -17.46 -6.50
N LYS A 769 54.22 -18.68 -6.97
CA LYS A 769 55.53 -19.03 -7.47
C LYS A 769 55.43 -19.92 -8.71
N GLN A 770 56.36 -19.75 -9.61
CA GLN A 770 56.44 -20.54 -10.84
C GLN A 770 57.00 -21.93 -10.56
N ASN A 771 58.14 -21.98 -9.86
CA ASN A 771 58.85 -23.22 -9.59
C ASN A 771 59.39 -23.23 -8.14
N ALA A 772 58.81 -24.05 -7.27
CA ALA A 772 59.22 -24.17 -5.88
C ALA A 772 60.60 -24.83 -5.70
N GLY A 773 61.08 -25.58 -6.69
CA GLY A 773 62.41 -26.20 -6.71
C GLY A 773 63.53 -25.18 -7.01
N ILE A 774 63.21 -24.01 -7.51
CA ILE A 774 64.14 -22.91 -7.74
C ILE A 774 63.94 -21.81 -6.69
N ALA A 775 62.75 -21.30 -6.54
CA ALA A 775 62.47 -20.24 -5.57
C ALA A 775 61.18 -20.57 -4.78
N GLN A 776 61.34 -20.70 -3.46
CA GLN A 776 60.28 -21.04 -2.52
C GLN A 776 59.84 -19.79 -1.79
N ILE A 777 58.57 -19.47 -1.90
CA ILE A 777 57.90 -18.45 -1.07
C ILE A 777 56.54 -18.97 -0.64
N SER A 778 56.09 -18.58 0.53
CA SER A 778 54.73 -18.85 0.99
C SER A 778 54.25 -17.78 1.97
N ASP A 779 52.96 -17.67 2.12
CA ASP A 779 52.33 -16.71 3.06
C ASP A 779 52.74 -17.02 4.53
N SER A 780 53.06 -18.27 4.84
CA SER A 780 53.52 -18.71 6.17
C SER A 780 54.94 -18.28 6.49
N THR A 781 55.74 -17.91 5.50
CA THR A 781 57.18 -17.54 5.70
C THR A 781 57.35 -16.01 5.86
N GLY A 782 56.27 -15.23 5.95
CA GLY A 782 56.36 -13.78 6.24
C GLY A 782 57.08 -12.99 5.15
N ASN A 783 56.72 -13.17 3.87
CA ASN A 783 57.31 -12.51 2.71
C ASN A 783 58.76 -12.92 2.37
N VAL A 784 59.23 -14.00 2.90
CA VAL A 784 60.60 -14.47 2.67
C VAL A 784 60.62 -15.46 1.50
N VAL A 785 61.39 -15.12 0.47
CA VAL A 785 61.70 -16.06 -0.60
C VAL A 785 63.05 -16.72 -0.29
N THR A 786 63.15 -18.05 -0.52
CA THR A 786 64.34 -18.85 -0.35
C THR A 786 64.76 -19.44 -1.68
N GLY A 787 66.02 -19.28 -2.08
CA GLY A 787 66.61 -19.95 -3.24
C GLY A 787 66.76 -21.44 -2.98
N GLN A 788 66.12 -22.33 -3.72
CA GLN A 788 66.11 -23.77 -3.51
C GLN A 788 67.07 -24.51 -4.47
N GLY A 789 67.18 -24.08 -5.73
CA GLY A 789 67.94 -24.68 -6.79
C GLY A 789 68.37 -23.68 -7.81
N GLU A 790 69.51 -23.99 -8.54
CA GLU A 790 70.03 -23.14 -9.62
C GLU A 790 68.95 -22.87 -10.68
N GLY A 791 68.83 -21.63 -11.11
CA GLY A 791 67.94 -21.25 -12.19
C GLY A 791 67.19 -19.94 -11.95
N THR A 792 66.23 -19.69 -12.80
CA THR A 792 65.39 -18.49 -12.76
C THR A 792 63.92 -18.90 -12.60
N ALA A 793 63.26 -18.34 -11.65
CA ALA A 793 61.79 -18.50 -11.44
C ALA A 793 61.18 -17.16 -11.05
N TRP A 794 59.92 -16.95 -11.39
CA TRP A 794 59.22 -15.80 -10.85
C TRP A 794 58.50 -16.12 -9.56
N VAL A 795 58.43 -15.15 -8.66
CA VAL A 795 57.48 -15.04 -7.54
C VAL A 795 56.60 -13.85 -7.77
N ARG A 796 55.38 -13.93 -7.29
CA ARG A 796 54.37 -12.88 -7.58
C ARG A 796 53.59 -12.58 -6.30
N ALA A 797 53.50 -11.33 -5.92
CA ALA A 797 52.58 -10.84 -4.92
C ALA A 797 51.26 -10.47 -5.62
N ARG A 798 50.14 -10.98 -5.11
CA ARG A 798 48.82 -10.79 -5.69
C ARG A 798 47.86 -10.17 -4.66
N CYS A 799 47.26 -9.00 -4.97
CA CYS A 799 46.22 -8.41 -4.15
C CYS A 799 44.98 -9.29 -4.10
N LEU A 800 44.42 -9.52 -2.91
CA LEU A 800 43.35 -10.50 -2.74
C LEU A 800 42.00 -9.99 -3.20
N ASP A 801 41.76 -8.68 -3.16
CA ASP A 801 40.48 -8.08 -3.57
C ASP A 801 40.32 -7.98 -5.09
N THR A 802 41.34 -7.50 -5.81
CA THR A 802 41.27 -7.21 -7.26
C THR A 802 42.04 -8.17 -8.15
N ASN A 803 42.87 -9.02 -7.58
CA ASN A 803 43.80 -9.95 -8.31
C ASN A 803 44.93 -9.24 -9.09
N ILE A 804 45.21 -7.98 -8.81
CA ILE A 804 46.33 -7.25 -9.40
C ILE A 804 47.63 -7.77 -8.82
N THR A 805 48.67 -7.90 -9.67
CA THR A 805 49.91 -8.56 -9.32
C THR A 805 51.13 -7.72 -9.53
N GLY A 806 52.11 -7.85 -8.62
CA GLY A 806 53.49 -7.45 -8.84
C GLY A 806 54.35 -8.70 -8.98
N THR A 807 55.22 -8.75 -10.01
CA THR A 807 56.04 -9.94 -10.30
C THR A 807 57.51 -9.61 -10.12
N CYS A 808 58.25 -10.52 -9.46
CA CYS A 808 59.68 -10.47 -9.29
C CYS A 808 60.32 -11.71 -9.94
N THR A 809 61.37 -11.49 -10.70
CA THR A 809 62.24 -12.57 -11.20
C THR A 809 63.27 -12.87 -10.16
N VAL A 810 63.30 -14.11 -9.65
CA VAL A 810 64.27 -14.60 -8.68
C VAL A 810 65.30 -15.45 -9.41
N ASN A 811 66.50 -14.96 -9.38
CA ASN A 811 67.64 -15.61 -9.98
C ASN A 811 68.45 -16.31 -8.87
N VAL A 812 68.46 -17.63 -8.89
CA VAL A 812 69.15 -18.40 -7.88
C VAL A 812 70.46 -18.96 -8.45
N HIS A 813 71.54 -18.61 -7.82
CA HIS A 813 72.88 -19.05 -8.21
C HIS A 813 73.11 -20.48 -7.65
N PHE A 814 73.96 -21.25 -8.34
CA PHE A 814 74.32 -22.59 -7.91
C PHE A 814 75.18 -22.63 -6.61
N LEU A 815 75.82 -21.51 -6.28
CA LEU A 815 76.55 -21.37 -5.01
C LEU A 815 75.54 -21.30 -3.83
N GLU A 816 75.89 -22.00 -2.73
CA GLU A 816 75.09 -22.05 -1.53
C GLU A 816 75.44 -20.94 -0.52
N GLU A 817 74.46 -20.28 0.09
CA GLU A 817 74.67 -19.28 1.11
C GLU A 817 75.33 -19.96 2.35
N GLY A 818 76.36 -19.25 2.91
CA GLY A 818 77.01 -19.71 4.12
C GLY A 818 78.01 -20.90 3.91
N ARG A 819 78.16 -21.43 2.71
CA ARG A 819 79.03 -22.59 2.40
C ARG A 819 80.36 -22.13 1.97
N ASP A 820 81.40 -22.94 2.36
CA ASP A 820 82.82 -22.72 2.02
C ASP A 820 83.21 -23.47 0.76
N TYR A 821 84.01 -22.80 -0.07
CA TYR A 821 84.41 -23.32 -1.36
C TYR A 821 85.91 -23.15 -1.53
N PHE A 822 86.59 -24.14 -2.23
CA PHE A 822 87.92 -24.03 -2.75
C PHE A 822 87.84 -23.59 -4.21
N LEU A 823 88.65 -22.57 -4.60
CA LEU A 823 88.69 -22.03 -5.95
C LEU A 823 89.94 -22.65 -6.66
N HIS A 824 89.74 -23.69 -7.42
CA HIS A 824 90.83 -24.43 -8.12
C HIS A 824 91.04 -23.76 -9.50
N ASN A 825 92.32 -23.49 -9.80
CA ASN A 825 92.75 -23.01 -11.10
C ASN A 825 93.26 -24.23 -11.91
N GLU A 826 92.44 -24.72 -12.76
CA GLU A 826 92.83 -25.66 -13.77
C GLU A 826 93.43 -24.89 -14.99
N PRO A 827 94.49 -25.25 -15.63
CA PRO A 827 95.26 -26.59 -15.71
C PRO A 827 96.51 -26.66 -14.86
N TYR A 828 96.69 -25.76 -13.92
CA TYR A 828 97.99 -25.68 -13.22
C TYR A 828 98.01 -26.33 -11.83
N GLY A 829 96.95 -26.96 -11.39
CA GLY A 829 96.90 -27.70 -10.11
C GLY A 829 97.03 -26.86 -8.83
N TYR A 830 96.79 -25.54 -8.90
CA TYR A 830 96.85 -24.63 -7.78
C TYR A 830 95.43 -24.20 -7.38
N ILE A 831 95.30 -23.79 -6.08
CA ILE A 831 94.11 -23.16 -5.56
C ILE A 831 94.39 -21.69 -5.25
N LEU A 832 93.28 -20.93 -5.19
CA LEU A 832 93.34 -19.51 -4.72
C LEU A 832 93.56 -19.57 -3.18
N GLY A 833 94.48 -18.77 -2.67
CA GLY A 833 94.74 -18.69 -1.24
C GLY A 833 95.25 -17.34 -0.84
N VAL A 834 95.37 -17.06 0.44
CA VAL A 834 95.90 -15.90 1.03
C VAL A 834 97.14 -16.29 1.88
N ASP A 835 98.24 -15.65 1.67
CA ASP A 835 99.40 -15.79 2.51
C ASP A 835 99.07 -15.52 3.96
N ASN A 836 99.51 -16.27 4.90
CA ASN A 836 99.24 -16.33 6.33
C ASN A 836 99.19 -14.94 7.07
N GLN A 837 99.07 -13.84 6.32
CA GLN A 837 98.87 -12.45 6.83
C GLN A 837 97.43 -12.11 6.82
N ASN A 838 96.74 -12.08 8.02
CA ASN A 838 95.34 -11.75 8.23
C ASN A 838 95.10 -10.25 8.22
N SER A 839 95.80 -9.50 7.35
CA SER A 839 95.70 -8.00 7.31
C SER A 839 95.10 -7.48 6.05
N VAL A 840 94.38 -6.33 6.14
CA VAL A 840 94.00 -5.59 4.99
C VAL A 840 95.16 -5.24 4.11
N GLY A 841 95.03 -5.45 2.82
CA GLY A 841 96.05 -5.28 1.82
C GLY A 841 96.86 -6.51 1.49
N SER A 842 96.71 -7.65 2.15
CA SER A 842 97.33 -8.92 1.80
C SER A 842 96.93 -9.36 0.38
N PHE A 843 97.91 -9.88 -0.37
CA PHE A 843 97.72 -10.38 -1.74
C PHE A 843 96.94 -11.71 -1.76
N VAL A 844 96.11 -11.89 -2.71
CA VAL A 844 95.43 -13.12 -3.05
C VAL A 844 96.08 -13.67 -4.29
N TRP A 845 96.65 -14.88 -4.18
CA TRP A 845 97.42 -15.56 -5.26
C TRP A 845 97.20 -17.09 -5.35
N ARG A 846 97.89 -17.71 -6.24
CA ARG A 846 97.80 -19.17 -6.42
C ARG A 846 98.79 -19.88 -5.46
N GLU A 847 98.27 -20.85 -4.70
CA GLU A 847 98.99 -21.61 -3.70
C GLU A 847 98.88 -23.10 -3.98
N LYS A 848 99.90 -23.88 -3.40
CA LYS A 848 99.77 -25.31 -3.35
C LYS A 848 98.59 -25.71 -2.46
N ILE A 849 97.92 -26.77 -2.81
CA ILE A 849 96.74 -27.28 -2.07
C ILE A 849 97.15 -27.70 -0.63
N ALA A 850 96.61 -26.96 0.37
CA ALA A 850 96.81 -27.31 1.79
C ALA A 850 95.49 -27.45 2.54
N TYR A 851 94.34 -27.10 1.88
CA TYR A 851 93.00 -27.14 2.40
C TYR A 851 92.87 -26.33 3.73
N SER A 852 93.64 -25.30 3.93
CA SER A 852 93.54 -24.36 5.06
C SER A 852 92.35 -23.45 4.96
N ASP A 853 91.93 -22.83 6.07
CA ASP A 853 90.89 -21.86 6.10
C ASP A 853 91.22 -20.59 5.26
N TYR A 854 92.52 -20.28 5.06
CA TYR A 854 93.00 -19.21 4.19
C TYR A 854 92.81 -19.50 2.69
N GLN A 855 92.59 -20.78 2.36
CA GLN A 855 92.25 -21.24 0.99
C GLN A 855 90.76 -21.46 0.79
N LYS A 856 89.92 -21.24 1.83
CA LYS A 856 88.48 -21.33 1.75
C LYS A 856 87.89 -20.00 1.50
N PHE A 857 86.87 -19.92 0.63
CA PHE A 857 86.15 -18.70 0.28
C PHE A 857 84.67 -18.94 0.40
N ARG A 858 84.03 -17.95 0.97
CA ARG A 858 82.56 -17.93 1.12
C ARG A 858 82.01 -16.82 0.21
N PHE A 859 80.89 -17.13 -0.47
CA PHE A 859 80.18 -16.13 -1.28
C PHE A 859 79.05 -15.56 -0.50
N GLU A 860 78.92 -14.23 -0.57
CA GLU A 860 77.83 -13.47 0.06
C GLU A 860 77.16 -12.60 -1.00
N SER A 861 75.86 -12.51 -0.99
CA SER A 861 75.12 -11.63 -1.87
C SER A 861 75.45 -10.16 -1.56
N VAL A 862 75.58 -9.32 -2.57
CA VAL A 862 75.92 -7.86 -2.41
C VAL A 862 74.75 -7.13 -1.89
N ASP A 863 73.74 -6.97 -2.53
CA ASP A 863 72.40 -6.48 -2.21
C ASP A 863 71.43 -7.21 -3.10
N SER A 864 70.30 -7.52 -2.58
CA SER A 864 69.33 -8.35 -3.22
C SER A 864 68.59 -7.69 -4.38
N ASP A 865 68.58 -6.34 -4.42
CA ASP A 865 67.82 -5.62 -5.41
C ASP A 865 68.57 -5.40 -6.71
N SER A 866 68.42 -6.26 -7.66
CA SER A 866 68.89 -6.15 -9.05
C SER A 866 70.45 -6.33 -9.30
N ASN A 867 71.16 -6.95 -8.43
CA ASN A 867 72.62 -7.04 -8.57
C ASN A 867 73.12 -8.49 -8.66
N PRO A 868 73.68 -8.95 -9.83
CA PRO A 868 74.17 -10.27 -10.01
C PRO A 868 75.63 -10.47 -9.38
N TYR A 869 76.04 -9.48 -8.65
CA TYR A 869 77.37 -9.51 -8.05
C TYR A 869 77.37 -10.10 -6.65
N LEU A 870 78.53 -10.73 -6.27
CA LEU A 870 78.78 -11.35 -4.97
C LEU A 870 80.03 -10.74 -4.32
N TYR A 871 80.03 -10.71 -3.02
CA TYR A 871 81.29 -10.55 -2.29
C TYR A 871 81.97 -11.92 -2.17
N ILE A 872 83.22 -11.93 -2.20
CA ILE A 872 84.05 -13.17 -2.00
C ILE A 872 84.81 -12.95 -0.68
N LYS A 873 84.46 -13.65 0.33
CA LYS A 873 85.04 -13.57 1.67
C LYS A 873 85.99 -14.71 1.89
N ASN A 874 87.24 -14.44 2.26
CA ASN A 874 88.19 -15.45 2.71
C ASN A 874 87.83 -15.91 4.14
N VAL A 875 87.76 -17.20 4.35
CA VAL A 875 87.29 -17.78 5.63
C VAL A 875 88.30 -17.57 6.76
N GLY A 876 89.61 -17.83 6.49
CA GLY A 876 90.59 -17.66 7.47
C GLY A 876 90.92 -16.28 7.96
N SER A 877 90.89 -15.29 7.08
CA SER A 877 91.13 -13.85 7.40
C SER A 877 89.85 -13.07 7.78
N ASN A 878 88.71 -13.61 7.48
CA ASN A 878 87.42 -12.89 7.61
C ASN A 878 87.35 -11.55 6.81
N LEU A 879 88.21 -11.38 5.81
CA LEU A 879 88.30 -10.23 4.91
C LEU A 879 87.78 -10.59 3.53
N TYR A 880 87.52 -9.55 2.72
CA TYR A 880 86.88 -9.67 1.42
C TYR A 880 87.88 -9.42 0.27
N LEU A 881 87.77 -10.21 -0.77
CA LEU A 881 88.58 -9.96 -1.99
C LEU A 881 88.20 -8.63 -2.61
N GLY A 882 89.19 -7.93 -3.08
CA GLY A 882 88.95 -6.66 -3.81
C GLY A 882 90.10 -6.40 -4.82
N ILE A 883 89.75 -5.68 -5.87
CA ILE A 883 90.65 -5.15 -6.83
C ILE A 883 91.34 -3.91 -6.25
N GLU A 884 92.66 -3.90 -6.25
CA GLU A 884 93.45 -2.79 -5.68
C GLU A 884 93.07 -1.46 -6.34
N ASN A 885 92.74 -0.49 -5.48
CA ASN A 885 92.33 0.90 -5.85
C ASN A 885 91.11 0.94 -6.81
N ASN A 886 90.27 -0.10 -6.83
CA ASN A 886 89.13 -0.25 -7.79
C ASN A 886 89.58 -0.14 -9.28
N SER A 887 90.89 -0.51 -9.53
CA SER A 887 91.52 -0.38 -10.87
C SER A 887 90.77 -1.13 -11.94
N THR A 888 90.64 -0.53 -13.15
CA THR A 888 90.16 -1.17 -14.36
C THR A 888 91.27 -1.78 -15.21
N ALA A 889 92.57 -1.65 -14.74
CA ALA A 889 93.77 -2.15 -15.45
C ALA A 889 93.76 -3.69 -15.52
N HIS A 890 94.33 -4.25 -16.66
CA HIS A 890 94.34 -5.68 -16.91
C HIS A 890 95.06 -6.55 -15.86
N ASP A 891 96.09 -6.00 -15.27
CA ASP A 891 96.96 -6.69 -14.27
C ASP A 891 96.77 -6.14 -12.85
N ALA A 892 95.61 -5.54 -12.56
CA ALA A 892 95.38 -5.04 -11.22
C ALA A 892 95.43 -6.17 -10.18
N ALA A 893 96.10 -5.88 -9.07
CA ALA A 893 96.25 -6.89 -7.98
C ALA A 893 94.89 -7.14 -7.25
N VAL A 894 94.76 -8.40 -6.86
CA VAL A 894 93.65 -8.82 -5.96
C VAL A 894 94.19 -8.88 -4.55
N LYS A 895 93.58 -8.12 -3.65
CA LYS A 895 93.96 -8.02 -2.24
C LYS A 895 92.77 -8.21 -1.28
N LEU A 896 93.09 -8.42 -0.01
CA LEU A 896 92.05 -8.49 1.03
C LEU A 896 91.74 -7.09 1.58
N TYR A 897 90.44 -6.88 1.82
CA TYR A 897 89.94 -5.60 2.35
C TYR A 897 88.83 -5.86 3.42
N THR A 898 88.63 -4.93 4.29
CA THR A 898 87.39 -4.88 5.05
C THR A 898 86.25 -4.68 4.07
N LYS A 899 85.04 -5.18 4.38
CA LYS A 899 83.86 -5.05 3.56
C LYS A 899 83.48 -3.59 3.33
N ASN A 900 83.43 -3.17 2.07
CA ASN A 900 83.02 -1.85 1.71
C ASN A 900 81.93 -1.95 0.62
N ILE A 901 80.71 -1.64 1.01
CA ILE A 901 79.55 -1.75 0.13
C ILE A 901 79.60 -0.82 -1.08
N ASN A 902 80.43 0.25 -0.98
CA ASN A 902 80.58 1.24 -2.08
C ASN A 902 81.71 0.88 -3.04
N ALA A 903 82.58 -0.06 -2.70
CA ALA A 903 83.72 -0.43 -3.47
C ALA A 903 83.35 -1.43 -4.63
N ASN A 904 83.31 -0.95 -5.85
CA ASN A 904 83.02 -1.80 -7.01
C ASN A 904 84.10 -2.90 -7.21
N GLY A 905 85.32 -2.67 -6.80
CA GLY A 905 86.39 -3.66 -6.85
C GLY A 905 86.25 -4.86 -5.93
N GLN A 906 85.33 -4.79 -4.93
CA GLN A 906 85.00 -5.90 -4.07
C GLN A 906 83.81 -6.75 -4.55
N LYS A 907 83.13 -6.33 -5.63
CA LYS A 907 81.95 -6.99 -6.19
C LYS A 907 82.34 -7.82 -7.40
N PHE A 908 81.98 -9.08 -7.39
CA PHE A 908 82.34 -10.02 -8.46
C PHE A 908 81.11 -10.76 -9.01
N LYS A 909 81.06 -10.88 -10.34
CA LYS A 909 80.08 -11.71 -11.03
C LYS A 909 80.71 -13.05 -11.32
N ILE A 910 79.99 -14.12 -10.93
CA ILE A 910 80.45 -15.49 -11.19
C ILE A 910 79.65 -16.02 -12.38
N VAL A 911 80.32 -16.30 -13.47
CA VAL A 911 79.75 -16.79 -14.70
C VAL A 911 80.16 -18.20 -15.01
N LYS A 912 79.23 -19.11 -15.18
CA LYS A 912 79.48 -20.51 -15.56
C LYS A 912 79.95 -20.53 -17.04
N ALA A 913 81.09 -21.10 -17.28
CA ALA A 913 81.67 -21.15 -18.65
C ALA A 913 81.46 -22.52 -19.32
N SER A 914 81.50 -23.57 -18.58
CA SER A 914 81.24 -24.98 -18.99
C SER A 914 81.13 -25.83 -17.72
N ASP A 915 80.92 -27.12 -17.83
CA ASP A 915 80.77 -28.04 -16.69
C ASP A 915 81.85 -27.87 -15.62
N ASN A 916 81.36 -27.37 -14.47
CA ASN A 916 82.17 -27.07 -13.29
C ASN A 916 83.34 -26.06 -13.48
N LYS A 917 83.26 -25.23 -14.57
CA LYS A 917 84.27 -24.18 -14.75
C LYS A 917 83.55 -22.81 -14.72
N PHE A 918 84.16 -21.87 -13.98
CA PHE A 918 83.58 -20.56 -13.75
C PHE A 918 84.60 -19.45 -14.02
N GLN A 919 84.04 -18.27 -14.41
CA GLN A 919 84.80 -17.03 -14.48
C GLN A 919 84.42 -16.13 -13.34
N ILE A 920 85.37 -15.51 -12.68
CA ILE A 920 85.17 -14.50 -11.68
C ILE A 920 85.44 -13.15 -12.29
N ILE A 921 84.46 -12.30 -12.46
CA ILE A 921 84.57 -11.05 -13.19
C ILE A 921 84.27 -9.88 -12.19
N PRO A 922 85.28 -9.02 -11.96
CA PRO A 922 85.07 -7.88 -11.07
C PRO A 922 84.13 -6.82 -11.71
N LYS A 923 83.34 -6.14 -10.87
CA LYS A 923 82.40 -5.07 -11.30
C LYS A 923 83.11 -3.81 -11.87
N THR A 924 84.45 -3.63 -11.55
CA THR A 924 85.26 -2.53 -12.07
C THR A 924 85.49 -2.62 -13.58
N GLY A 925 85.28 -3.75 -14.20
CA GLY A 925 85.36 -3.92 -15.66
C GLY A 925 85.89 -5.30 -16.07
N GLU A 926 85.49 -5.78 -17.26
CA GLU A 926 85.75 -7.11 -17.78
C GLU A 926 87.27 -7.32 -18.07
N ARG A 927 88.08 -6.28 -18.08
CA ARG A 927 89.48 -6.35 -18.40
C ARG A 927 90.39 -6.39 -17.15
N ALA A 928 89.87 -6.15 -15.97
CA ALA A 928 90.65 -6.14 -14.75
C ALA A 928 90.68 -7.55 -14.16
N ALA A 929 91.85 -8.05 -13.98
CA ALA A 929 92.28 -9.05 -13.05
C ALA A 929 92.73 -10.41 -13.60
N ILE A 930 93.68 -10.91 -12.96
CA ILE A 930 94.28 -12.29 -12.97
C ILE A 930 93.18 -13.37 -12.81
N LEU A 931 91.98 -13.03 -12.37
CA LEU A 931 90.85 -13.91 -12.09
C LEU A 931 90.07 -14.34 -13.34
N LYS A 932 90.50 -13.86 -14.54
CA LYS A 932 89.83 -14.18 -15.83
C LYS A 932 90.04 -15.61 -16.34
N ARG A 933 90.87 -16.39 -15.66
CA ARG A 933 91.10 -17.79 -15.98
C ARG A 933 90.00 -18.65 -15.31
N PHE A 934 89.64 -19.78 -15.93
CA PHE A 934 88.61 -20.70 -15.47
C PHE A 934 89.05 -21.36 -14.13
N PHE A 935 88.19 -21.18 -13.14
CA PHE A 935 88.30 -21.87 -11.85
C PHE A 935 87.24 -22.97 -11.76
N GLN A 936 87.65 -24.14 -11.15
CA GLN A 936 86.67 -25.09 -10.67
C GLN A 936 86.28 -24.70 -9.25
N VAL A 937 85.02 -24.58 -9.00
CA VAL A 937 84.51 -24.45 -7.64
C VAL A 937 84.24 -25.82 -7.11
N LYS A 938 85.09 -26.34 -6.18
CA LYS A 938 84.91 -27.62 -5.53
C LYS A 938 84.32 -27.37 -4.13
N MET A 939 83.31 -28.16 -3.83
CA MET A 939 82.76 -28.22 -2.47
C MET A 939 83.72 -28.89 -1.53
N HIS A 940 83.77 -28.44 -0.30
CA HIS A 940 84.41 -29.08 0.79
C HIS A 940 83.49 -30.13 1.40
#